data_1c030996a3a418852512125f9acd4780
#
_entry.id   1c030996a3a418852512125f9acd4780
#
_cell.length_a   1.000
_cell.length_b   1.000
_cell.length_c   1.000
_cell.angle_alpha   90.00
_cell.angle_beta   90.00
_cell.angle_gamma   90.00
#
_symmetry.space_group_name_H-M   'P 1'
#
loop_
_entity.id
_entity.type
_entity.pdbx_description
1 polymer ?
#
loop_
_entity_poly.entity_id
_entity_poly.type
_entity_poly.pdbx_seq_one_letter_code
_entity_poly.pdbx_strand_id
1 'polypeptide(L)'
;MLRIPQLIRSQCRHDLSRPLISAPKIITRARTGKPPSKRKPKPNFQHKGGFNRQEVELREPRIRVSASGVQAYLSENAYSWLDRTLDQTIDRLARMGLPDEDLRPLLKTFVIAMERGTVFEHLSYNEATLERFAYDLTKGTRKTLDQQYTKILFEWANHPEGSKVLESAVPYDVISRMQAIYRAADLSTMSWFHSATRVSAPRKFIMHVGPTNSGKTHNALRALAAAKRGIYAGPLRLLAYEIWDRLNKGQIVPLGAEPEPEDQPDVHTNFDLGEAAATGQTVVVTRSGNSKYARACNMLTGEERKIVKEGAPLVSCTVEMTPSTEAWDVAVIDEIQLIADPQRGGAWTNAVIGLNAREIHLCGEESAIPLIESIVRDLGDTLEINRYQRLTPLVVAEKSLEGDLSRIEKGDCAVAFSRTGIFGLKGRIEESTKYRCALAYGRLPPEIRSEQAALFNDPHSGYDVLVGSDAIGMGLNLKIKRIVFEAVSKFDGGRMRVLSPSAIKQIAGRAGRFGLHGADSAGGVVTTLHPEDLEIVRKALSASFEPIRYAYVQLTEEYFRKVVEVLPWGATQGTVGEVFQYVAKLPPQFTFQSLNNLEMAFQFIDSFLDCLTIESRLAAQNAPCPWRDPSAVAGAVSLMEIYRDNLRVSVEAALYRAGLLEKLNEGLLLMESDQPTYDQKAVVNMLSHLETVHKIIVLYLWYSYRYAVAFPEQQKAFQLRLITEFAMEWCLELLHQLRMKTPHPGPAARQQVLKRRPLNLDEPINVVIPETATQRAFTTLTERKEQLFANPDGKFSRIVVR
;
A
#
# COMPACT_ATOMS: atom_id res chain seq x y z
N MET A 1 3.85 -31.88 -10.45
CA MET A 1 4.89 -32.87 -10.09
C MET A 1 6.25 -32.30 -10.47
N LEU A 2 6.88 -31.60 -9.55
CA LEU A 2 8.24 -31.08 -9.73
C LEU A 2 9.21 -32.03 -9.01
N ARG A 3 10.06 -32.68 -9.77
CA ARG A 3 11.17 -33.54 -9.25
C ARG A 3 12.19 -32.61 -8.61
N ILE A 4 12.39 -32.75 -7.31
CA ILE A 4 13.51 -32.16 -6.57
C ILE A 4 14.77 -32.98 -6.95
N PRO A 5 15.88 -32.34 -7.38
CA PRO A 5 17.12 -33.06 -7.62
C PRO A 5 17.68 -33.64 -6.32
N GLN A 6 17.98 -34.92 -6.34
CA GLN A 6 18.55 -35.68 -5.20
C GLN A 6 19.99 -35.26 -4.82
N LEU A 7 20.54 -34.18 -5.37
CA LEU A 7 21.96 -33.82 -5.21
C LEU A 7 22.26 -32.98 -3.95
N ILE A 8 21.28 -32.61 -3.15
CA ILE A 8 21.52 -31.78 -1.94
C ILE A 8 21.66 -32.62 -0.66
N ARG A 9 21.44 -33.93 -0.71
CA ARG A 9 21.56 -34.81 0.49
C ARG A 9 22.96 -35.31 0.85
N SER A 10 23.99 -35.06 0.05
CA SER A 10 25.33 -35.67 0.28
C SER A 10 26.42 -34.73 0.79
N GLN A 11 26.17 -33.42 0.93
CA GLN A 11 27.21 -32.49 1.39
C GLN A 11 27.02 -31.92 2.81
N CYS A 12 25.95 -32.26 3.52
CA CYS A 12 25.71 -31.79 4.91
C CYS A 12 26.08 -32.78 6.01
N ARG A 13 27.03 -33.71 5.76
CA ARG A 13 27.55 -34.59 6.81
C ARG A 13 29.07 -34.54 6.84
N HIS A 14 29.69 -33.45 7.22
CA HIS A 14 31.01 -33.37 7.88
C HIS A 14 31.27 -31.91 8.22
N ASP A 15 31.36 -31.69 9.50
CA ASP A 15 32.05 -30.67 10.29
C ASP A 15 31.16 -30.06 11.37
N LEU A 16 30.91 -30.87 12.39
CA LEU A 16 30.50 -30.38 13.72
C LEU A 16 31.77 -30.20 14.58
N SER A 17 32.58 -29.20 14.26
CA SER A 17 33.62 -28.73 15.18
C SER A 17 34.21 -27.38 14.73
N ARG A 18 33.43 -26.32 14.77
CA ARG A 18 33.95 -24.95 14.87
C ARG A 18 33.02 -24.11 15.72
N PRO A 19 33.57 -23.20 16.58
CA PRO A 19 32.77 -22.46 17.55
C PRO A 19 31.88 -21.40 16.87
N LEU A 20 30.69 -21.24 17.42
CA LEU A 20 29.71 -20.21 17.11
C LEU A 20 30.38 -18.84 17.03
N ILE A 21 30.39 -18.25 15.84
CA ILE A 21 30.72 -16.85 15.65
C ILE A 21 29.54 -16.06 16.22
N SER A 22 29.82 -15.36 17.29
CA SER A 22 28.88 -14.48 17.98
C SER A 22 28.31 -13.42 17.03
N ALA A 23 27.00 -13.20 17.14
CA ALA A 23 26.29 -12.10 16.49
C ALA A 23 27.00 -10.75 16.74
N PRO A 24 26.99 -9.82 15.79
CA PRO A 24 27.59 -8.50 16.00
C PRO A 24 26.82 -7.77 17.09
N LYS A 25 27.51 -7.51 18.20
CA LYS A 25 27.03 -6.67 19.29
C LYS A 25 26.81 -5.27 18.76
N ILE A 26 25.59 -4.79 18.85
CA ILE A 26 25.29 -3.36 18.74
C ILE A 26 26.07 -2.66 19.86
N ILE A 27 27.08 -1.87 19.48
CA ILE A 27 27.87 -1.08 20.40
C ILE A 27 27.02 0.11 20.84
N THR A 28 26.31 -0.04 21.95
CA THR A 28 25.82 1.09 22.72
C THR A 28 27.00 1.66 23.47
N ARG A 29 27.53 2.81 23.06
CA ARG A 29 28.49 3.59 23.79
C ARG A 29 27.89 4.01 25.15
N ALA A 30 28.26 3.31 26.20
CA ALA A 30 28.03 3.74 27.57
C ALA A 30 28.85 5.00 27.81
N ARG A 31 28.18 6.12 28.00
CA ARG A 31 28.79 7.33 28.55
C ARG A 31 28.96 7.13 30.05
N THR A 32 30.22 7.12 30.50
CA THR A 32 30.64 7.17 31.89
C THR A 32 30.03 8.35 32.61
N GLY A 33 29.50 8.09 33.80
CA GLY A 33 28.75 9.04 34.58
C GLY A 33 29.61 10.16 35.17
N LYS A 34 28.99 11.33 35.32
CA LYS A 34 29.35 12.40 36.28
C LYS A 34 28.20 12.54 37.29
N PRO A 35 28.50 12.93 38.51
CA PRO A 35 27.58 12.89 39.65
C PRO A 35 26.46 13.95 39.58
N PRO A 36 25.35 13.79 40.33
CA PRO A 36 24.12 14.54 40.10
C PRO A 36 24.22 15.99 40.59
N SER A 37 24.05 16.95 39.72
CA SER A 37 23.82 18.34 40.06
C SER A 37 22.33 18.63 40.23
N LYS A 38 22.02 19.45 41.22
CA LYS A 38 20.71 19.84 41.75
C LYS A 38 19.62 20.07 40.70
N ARG A 39 18.47 19.45 40.89
CA ARG A 39 17.21 19.65 40.12
C ARG A 39 16.83 21.13 40.12
N LYS A 40 16.76 21.72 38.90
CA LYS A 40 16.00 22.94 38.68
C LYS A 40 14.55 22.52 38.36
N PRO A 41 13.54 23.35 38.73
CA PRO A 41 12.13 23.01 38.48
C PRO A 41 11.84 22.93 37.01
N LYS A 42 10.99 21.94 36.62
CA LYS A 42 10.50 21.75 35.24
C LYS A 42 9.74 22.99 34.77
N PRO A 43 10.02 23.52 33.58
CA PRO A 43 9.16 24.54 33.02
C PRO A 43 7.81 23.93 32.66
N ASN A 44 6.74 24.60 33.07
CA ASN A 44 5.38 24.37 32.69
C ASN A 44 5.28 24.47 31.15
N PHE A 45 5.06 23.38 30.46
CA PHE A 45 4.68 23.38 29.03
C PHE A 45 3.26 23.89 28.92
N GLN A 46 3.06 25.18 28.94
CA GLN A 46 1.94 25.82 28.29
C GLN A 46 2.16 25.67 26.78
N HIS A 47 1.21 25.07 26.08
CA HIS A 47 1.14 25.02 24.63
C HIS A 47 1.09 26.44 24.04
N LYS A 48 2.25 27.06 23.88
CA LYS A 48 2.49 28.13 22.92
C LYS A 48 3.42 27.54 21.85
N GLY A 49 2.82 26.85 20.91
CA GLY A 49 3.55 26.30 19.77
C GLY A 49 2.76 26.55 18.49
N GLY A 50 2.63 27.83 18.12
CA GLY A 50 2.53 28.14 16.71
C GLY A 50 3.84 27.70 16.07
N PHE A 51 3.85 26.53 15.43
CA PHE A 51 4.95 26.15 14.56
C PHE A 51 5.06 27.20 13.47
N ASN A 52 6.22 27.85 13.38
CA ASN A 52 6.50 28.86 12.37
C ASN A 52 6.57 28.15 11.00
N ARG A 53 5.43 28.05 10.33
CA ARG A 53 5.29 27.35 9.01
C ARG A 53 6.18 27.92 7.92
N GLN A 54 6.70 29.14 8.07
CA GLN A 54 7.64 29.76 7.14
C GLN A 54 9.03 29.10 7.13
N GLU A 55 9.43 28.37 8.18
CA GLU A 55 10.72 27.66 8.20
C GLU A 55 10.69 26.29 7.51
N VAL A 56 9.52 25.73 7.21
CA VAL A 56 9.39 24.40 6.58
C VAL A 56 9.62 24.45 5.07
N GLU A 57 9.51 25.62 4.43
CA GLU A 57 9.85 25.80 3.01
C GLU A 57 11.35 26.08 2.75
N LEU A 58 12.18 26.20 3.79
CA LEU A 58 13.56 26.58 3.68
C LEU A 58 14.49 25.43 3.23
N ARG A 59 14.77 25.46 1.92
CA ARG A 59 16.09 25.53 1.32
C ARG A 59 16.90 24.22 1.27
N GLU A 60 16.51 23.29 0.44
CA GLU A 60 17.52 22.72 -0.47
C GLU A 60 17.62 23.66 -1.69
N PRO A 61 18.81 24.04 -2.15
CA PRO A 61 18.94 24.81 -3.39
C PRO A 61 18.39 23.96 -4.51
N ARG A 62 17.21 24.32 -5.00
CA ARG A 62 16.58 23.63 -6.14
C ARG A 62 17.46 23.92 -7.35
N ILE A 63 18.06 22.87 -7.91
CA ILE A 63 18.75 22.95 -9.18
C ILE A 63 17.70 23.36 -10.22
N ARG A 64 17.89 24.52 -10.86
CA ARG A 64 17.00 24.97 -11.94
C ARG A 64 17.81 24.93 -13.22
N VAL A 65 17.57 23.89 -14.02
CA VAL A 65 18.27 23.67 -15.27
C VAL A 65 17.24 23.41 -16.36
N SER A 66 17.41 24.06 -17.52
CA SER A 66 16.61 23.79 -18.71
C SER A 66 17.12 22.55 -19.46
N ALA A 67 16.32 22.00 -20.35
CA ALA A 67 16.77 20.91 -21.21
C ALA A 67 18.01 21.27 -22.04
N SER A 68 18.05 22.49 -22.58
CA SER A 68 19.21 23.00 -23.34
C SER A 68 20.47 23.23 -22.50
N GLY A 69 20.32 23.50 -21.20
CA GLY A 69 21.43 23.78 -20.28
C GLY A 69 21.92 22.57 -19.48
N VAL A 70 21.22 21.43 -19.56
CA VAL A 70 21.49 20.29 -18.66
C VAL A 70 22.81 19.61 -18.93
N GLN A 71 23.26 19.55 -20.18
CA GLN A 71 24.55 18.98 -20.56
C GLN A 71 25.71 19.83 -20.00
N ALA A 72 25.65 21.14 -20.20
CA ALA A 72 26.66 22.07 -19.66
C ALA A 72 26.68 21.98 -18.12
N TYR A 73 25.52 21.98 -17.48
CA TYR A 73 25.43 21.83 -16.03
C TYR A 73 26.07 20.53 -15.51
N LEU A 74 25.82 19.39 -16.18
CA LEU A 74 26.42 18.11 -15.82
C LEU A 74 27.93 18.10 -16.07
N SER A 75 28.41 18.69 -17.17
CA SER A 75 29.85 18.80 -17.45
C SER A 75 30.57 19.63 -16.39
N GLU A 76 30.08 20.81 -16.05
CA GLU A 76 30.67 21.70 -15.05
C GLU A 76 30.68 21.13 -13.63
N ASN A 77 29.72 20.27 -13.29
CA ASN A 77 29.59 19.73 -11.94
C ASN A 77 30.16 18.31 -11.75
N ALA A 78 30.76 17.71 -12.78
CA ALA A 78 31.23 16.32 -12.74
C ALA A 78 32.34 16.11 -11.70
N TYR A 79 33.33 16.96 -11.65
CA TYR A 79 34.41 16.90 -10.66
C TYR A 79 33.87 17.05 -9.23
N SER A 80 33.06 18.09 -9.02
CA SER A 80 32.44 18.35 -7.71
C SER A 80 31.49 17.22 -7.23
N TRP A 81 30.86 16.50 -8.14
CA TRP A 81 30.09 15.30 -7.83
C TRP A 81 31.02 14.19 -7.34
N LEU A 82 32.06 13.87 -8.10
CA LEU A 82 32.99 12.80 -7.78
C LEU A 82 33.69 13.05 -6.44
N ASP A 83 34.19 14.25 -6.20
CA ASP A 83 34.85 14.63 -4.94
C ASP A 83 33.97 14.38 -3.72
N ARG A 84 32.68 14.64 -3.84
CA ARG A 84 31.71 14.46 -2.74
C ARG A 84 31.20 13.03 -2.57
N THR A 85 31.21 12.21 -3.61
CA THR A 85 30.54 10.89 -3.61
C THR A 85 31.51 9.74 -3.87
N LEU A 86 32.82 10.01 -4.01
CA LEU A 86 33.82 9.06 -4.45
C LEU A 86 33.73 7.71 -3.70
N ASP A 87 33.80 7.73 -2.38
CA ASP A 87 33.82 6.49 -1.59
C ASP A 87 32.48 5.73 -1.71
N GLN A 88 31.35 6.45 -1.70
CA GLN A 88 30.02 5.82 -1.88
C GLN A 88 29.86 5.21 -3.28
N THR A 89 30.43 5.86 -4.30
CA THR A 89 30.38 5.38 -5.68
C THR A 89 31.28 4.17 -5.86
N ILE A 90 32.49 4.17 -5.28
CA ILE A 90 33.41 3.04 -5.25
C ILE A 90 32.73 1.85 -4.57
N ASP A 91 32.22 2.01 -3.34
CA ASP A 91 31.56 0.94 -2.60
C ASP A 91 30.39 0.32 -3.39
N ARG A 92 29.60 1.15 -4.09
CA ARG A 92 28.48 0.69 -4.91
C ARG A 92 28.97 -0.11 -6.11
N LEU A 93 29.97 0.38 -6.86
CA LEU A 93 30.51 -0.28 -8.03
C LEU A 93 31.23 -1.58 -7.66
N ALA A 94 31.93 -1.60 -6.53
CA ALA A 94 32.58 -2.81 -6.00
C ALA A 94 31.54 -3.89 -5.64
N ARG A 95 30.41 -3.53 -5.02
CA ARG A 95 29.31 -4.49 -4.79
C ARG A 95 28.72 -5.05 -6.10
N MET A 96 28.77 -4.29 -7.19
CA MET A 96 28.38 -4.78 -8.52
C MET A 96 29.46 -5.69 -9.15
N GLY A 97 30.60 -5.86 -8.46
CA GLY A 97 31.69 -6.76 -8.84
C GLY A 97 32.77 -6.15 -9.71
N LEU A 98 32.91 -4.84 -9.72
CA LEU A 98 34.04 -4.19 -10.34
C LEU A 98 35.22 -4.13 -9.34
N PRO A 99 36.49 -4.40 -9.78
CA PRO A 99 37.65 -4.40 -8.89
C PRO A 99 37.94 -3.03 -8.32
N ASP A 100 38.20 -2.92 -7.01
CA ASP A 100 38.41 -1.64 -6.30
C ASP A 100 39.60 -0.85 -6.86
N GLU A 101 40.67 -1.52 -7.29
CA GLU A 101 41.88 -0.92 -7.86
C GLU A 101 41.62 -0.15 -9.16
N ASP A 102 40.63 -0.62 -9.95
CA ASP A 102 40.30 -0.03 -11.25
C ASP A 102 39.28 1.11 -11.14
N LEU A 103 38.56 1.24 -10.04
CA LEU A 103 37.46 2.19 -9.93
C LEU A 103 37.91 3.65 -9.91
N ARG A 104 39.05 3.97 -9.25
CA ARG A 104 39.55 5.33 -9.23
C ARG A 104 40.05 5.83 -10.60
N PRO A 105 40.85 5.06 -11.37
CA PRO A 105 41.18 5.39 -12.74
C PRO A 105 39.96 5.53 -13.65
N LEU A 106 39.00 4.59 -13.55
CA LEU A 106 37.74 4.61 -14.31
C LEU A 106 36.95 5.91 -14.10
N LEU A 107 36.66 6.24 -12.83
CA LEU A 107 35.89 7.44 -12.49
C LEU A 107 36.59 8.72 -12.84
N LYS A 108 37.91 8.79 -12.68
CA LYS A 108 38.73 9.96 -13.09
C LYS A 108 38.68 10.19 -14.60
N THR A 109 38.83 9.12 -15.39
CA THR A 109 38.73 9.18 -16.85
C THR A 109 37.35 9.64 -17.31
N PHE A 110 36.31 9.12 -16.69
CA PHE A 110 34.92 9.52 -16.96
C PHE A 110 34.71 11.03 -16.68
N VAL A 111 35.12 11.50 -15.50
CA VAL A 111 34.96 12.92 -15.15
C VAL A 111 35.70 13.83 -16.10
N ILE A 112 36.94 13.50 -16.50
CA ILE A 112 37.69 14.28 -17.49
C ILE A 112 36.95 14.33 -18.85
N ALA A 113 36.37 13.20 -19.27
CA ALA A 113 35.58 13.14 -20.50
C ALA A 113 34.26 13.96 -20.40
N MET A 114 33.63 13.95 -19.22
CA MET A 114 32.44 14.78 -18.93
C MET A 114 32.76 16.28 -19.03
N GLU A 115 33.81 16.73 -18.36
CA GLU A 115 34.24 18.15 -18.39
C GLU A 115 34.59 18.62 -19.81
N ARG A 116 35.16 17.76 -20.66
CA ARG A 116 35.46 18.07 -22.06
C ARG A 116 34.23 18.00 -22.97
N GLY A 117 33.08 17.54 -22.50
CA GLY A 117 31.86 17.34 -23.30
C GLY A 117 31.87 16.09 -24.18
N THR A 118 32.98 15.33 -24.23
CA THR A 118 33.19 14.18 -25.12
C THR A 118 32.13 13.09 -24.86
N VAL A 119 31.68 12.91 -23.63
CA VAL A 119 30.64 11.93 -23.27
C VAL A 119 29.32 12.26 -23.98
N PHE A 120 28.92 13.53 -24.01
CA PHE A 120 27.67 13.97 -24.64
C PHE A 120 27.78 13.99 -26.18
N GLU A 121 28.96 14.23 -26.72
CA GLU A 121 29.22 14.10 -28.17
C GLU A 121 28.99 12.63 -28.60
N HIS A 122 29.50 11.65 -27.84
CA HIS A 122 29.34 10.23 -28.14
C HIS A 122 27.90 9.77 -27.97
N LEU A 123 27.24 10.13 -26.87
CA LEU A 123 25.90 9.61 -26.54
C LEU A 123 24.78 10.31 -27.30
N SER A 124 24.99 11.53 -27.80
CA SER A 124 24.04 12.27 -28.66
C SER A 124 22.58 12.20 -28.19
N TYR A 125 22.29 12.57 -26.93
CA TYR A 125 20.96 12.50 -26.34
C TYR A 125 19.94 13.36 -27.10
N ASN A 126 18.73 12.76 -27.29
CA ASN A 126 17.59 13.47 -27.85
C ASN A 126 16.97 14.46 -26.84
N GLU A 127 16.15 15.39 -27.33
CA GLU A 127 15.51 16.43 -26.53
C GLU A 127 14.68 15.83 -25.36
N ALA A 128 13.92 14.77 -25.59
CA ALA A 128 13.10 14.13 -24.57
C ALA A 128 13.95 13.58 -23.40
N THR A 129 15.12 13.04 -23.67
CA THR A 129 16.05 12.57 -22.63
C THR A 129 16.66 13.76 -21.86
N LEU A 130 17.01 14.84 -22.54
CA LEU A 130 17.53 16.05 -21.89
C LEU A 130 16.45 16.74 -21.04
N GLU A 131 15.22 16.82 -21.51
CA GLU A 131 14.07 17.30 -20.71
C GLU A 131 13.87 16.45 -19.45
N ARG A 132 14.02 15.15 -19.57
CA ARG A 132 13.95 14.24 -18.43
C ARG A 132 15.06 14.52 -17.42
N PHE A 133 16.31 14.62 -17.86
CA PHE A 133 17.43 14.95 -16.97
C PHE A 133 17.21 16.28 -16.24
N ALA A 134 16.79 17.31 -16.96
CA ALA A 134 16.50 18.63 -16.39
C ALA A 134 15.36 18.56 -15.35
N TYR A 135 14.30 17.85 -15.65
CA TYR A 135 13.17 17.66 -14.74
C TYR A 135 13.59 16.90 -13.48
N ASP A 136 14.29 15.78 -13.63
CA ASP A 136 14.75 14.94 -12.52
C ASP A 136 15.68 15.73 -11.59
N LEU A 137 16.60 16.54 -12.13
CA LEU A 137 17.48 17.41 -11.35
C LEU A 137 16.71 18.52 -10.62
N THR A 138 15.68 19.11 -11.26
CA THR A 138 14.89 20.20 -10.68
C THR A 138 14.00 19.71 -9.54
N LYS A 139 13.42 18.51 -9.65
CA LYS A 139 12.50 17.93 -8.65
C LYS A 139 13.20 17.00 -7.66
N GLY A 140 14.40 16.55 -7.99
CA GLY A 140 15.15 15.56 -7.23
C GLY A 140 15.99 16.12 -6.08
N THR A 141 16.79 15.24 -5.52
CA THR A 141 17.75 15.50 -4.43
C THR A 141 19.17 15.34 -4.97
N ARG A 142 20.18 15.52 -4.13
CA ARG A 142 21.60 15.21 -4.46
C ARG A 142 21.79 13.77 -4.95
N LYS A 143 20.99 12.82 -4.44
CA LYS A 143 20.98 11.43 -4.88
C LYS A 143 20.59 11.29 -6.35
N THR A 144 19.71 12.15 -6.85
CA THR A 144 19.31 12.16 -8.27
C THR A 144 20.48 12.51 -9.19
N LEU A 145 21.33 13.45 -8.78
CA LEU A 145 22.53 13.79 -9.53
C LEU A 145 23.50 12.60 -9.62
N ASP A 146 23.73 11.92 -8.50
CA ASP A 146 24.56 10.70 -8.42
C ASP A 146 24.00 9.57 -9.31
N GLN A 147 22.68 9.39 -9.32
CA GLN A 147 22.03 8.43 -10.21
C GLN A 147 22.25 8.76 -11.69
N GLN A 148 22.16 10.03 -12.07
CA GLN A 148 22.37 10.43 -13.45
C GLN A 148 23.80 10.21 -13.92
N TYR A 149 24.80 10.60 -13.14
CA TYR A 149 26.21 10.35 -13.51
C TYR A 149 26.52 8.86 -13.62
N THR A 150 26.02 8.05 -12.71
CA THR A 150 26.25 6.60 -12.78
C THR A 150 25.57 5.99 -14.00
N LYS A 151 24.35 6.40 -14.35
CA LYS A 151 23.67 5.96 -15.58
C LYS A 151 24.46 6.34 -16.84
N ILE A 152 24.89 7.60 -16.93
CA ILE A 152 25.68 8.11 -18.05
C ILE A 152 26.98 7.33 -18.16
N LEU A 153 27.67 7.04 -17.05
CA LEU A 153 28.90 6.24 -17.03
C LEU A 153 28.70 4.85 -17.66
N PHE A 154 27.67 4.12 -17.22
CA PHE A 154 27.38 2.77 -17.74
C PHE A 154 26.91 2.81 -19.21
N GLU A 155 26.13 3.80 -19.60
CA GLU A 155 25.70 4.00 -20.98
C GLU A 155 26.89 4.32 -21.88
N TRP A 156 27.82 5.17 -21.41
CA TRP A 156 29.02 5.52 -22.11
C TRP A 156 30.02 4.35 -22.23
N ALA A 157 30.16 3.54 -21.18
CA ALA A 157 30.93 2.28 -21.20
C ALA A 157 30.37 1.26 -22.21
N ASN A 158 29.07 1.30 -22.48
CA ASN A 158 28.44 0.45 -23.50
C ASN A 158 28.53 1.06 -24.92
N HIS A 159 28.88 2.33 -25.06
CA HIS A 159 29.06 3.00 -26.37
C HIS A 159 30.44 2.66 -26.94
N PRO A 160 30.59 2.31 -28.24
CA PRO A 160 31.90 1.91 -28.84
C PRO A 160 33.04 2.89 -28.59
N GLU A 161 32.81 4.18 -28.78
CA GLU A 161 33.84 5.19 -28.56
C GLU A 161 34.12 5.41 -27.07
N GLY A 162 33.11 5.34 -26.23
CA GLY A 162 33.27 5.41 -24.79
C GLY A 162 34.08 4.25 -24.21
N SER A 163 33.81 3.04 -24.68
CA SER A 163 34.58 1.84 -24.33
C SER A 163 36.06 2.01 -24.63
N LYS A 164 36.40 2.44 -25.86
CA LYS A 164 37.81 2.69 -26.27
C LYS A 164 38.53 3.69 -25.37
N VAL A 165 37.86 4.78 -24.98
CA VAL A 165 38.46 5.76 -24.07
C VAL A 165 38.69 5.14 -22.69
N LEU A 166 37.73 4.39 -22.14
CA LEU A 166 37.86 3.75 -20.84
C LEU A 166 38.89 2.62 -20.82
N GLU A 167 39.09 1.88 -21.92
CA GLU A 167 40.10 0.82 -22.10
C GLU A 167 41.54 1.36 -21.99
N SER A 168 41.73 2.67 -22.19
CA SER A 168 43.01 3.30 -21.94
C SER A 168 43.37 3.45 -20.46
N ALA A 169 42.38 3.32 -19.57
CA ALA A 169 42.52 3.56 -18.12
C ALA A 169 42.35 2.31 -17.27
N VAL A 170 41.59 1.34 -17.74
CA VAL A 170 41.24 0.11 -16.98
C VAL A 170 41.24 -1.11 -17.91
N PRO A 171 41.43 -2.33 -17.37
CA PRO A 171 41.37 -3.56 -18.14
C PRO A 171 40.02 -3.77 -18.86
N TYR A 172 40.05 -4.44 -20.00
CA TYR A 172 38.87 -4.72 -20.83
C TYR A 172 37.78 -5.53 -20.09
N ASP A 173 38.17 -6.45 -19.21
CA ASP A 173 37.22 -7.27 -18.41
C ASP A 173 36.36 -6.40 -17.48
N VAL A 174 36.87 -5.30 -16.94
CA VAL A 174 36.09 -4.32 -16.16
C VAL A 174 35.00 -3.71 -17.04
N ILE A 175 35.34 -3.27 -18.25
CA ILE A 175 34.38 -2.67 -19.17
C ILE A 175 33.39 -3.70 -19.67
N SER A 176 33.85 -4.88 -20.01
CA SER A 176 33.00 -5.99 -20.41
C SER A 176 31.95 -6.33 -19.34
N ARG A 177 32.34 -6.29 -18.05
CA ARG A 177 31.42 -6.47 -16.92
C ARG A 177 30.43 -5.33 -16.80
N MET A 178 30.86 -4.08 -16.94
CA MET A 178 29.93 -2.94 -16.96
C MET A 178 28.91 -3.04 -18.10
N GLN A 179 29.35 -3.44 -19.28
CA GLN A 179 28.48 -3.67 -20.43
C GLN A 179 27.47 -4.80 -20.17
N ALA A 180 27.90 -5.91 -19.53
CA ALA A 180 27.03 -7.00 -19.17
C ALA A 180 25.92 -6.55 -18.20
N ILE A 181 26.29 -5.80 -17.16
CA ILE A 181 25.33 -5.23 -16.19
C ILE A 181 24.35 -4.27 -16.88
N TYR A 182 24.87 -3.36 -17.73
CA TYR A 182 24.05 -2.40 -18.47
C TYR A 182 23.03 -3.10 -19.37
N ARG A 183 23.45 -4.11 -20.15
CA ARG A 183 22.58 -4.87 -21.05
C ARG A 183 21.54 -5.68 -20.28
N ALA A 184 21.90 -6.26 -19.12
CA ALA A 184 20.95 -6.96 -18.27
C ALA A 184 19.87 -6.04 -17.69
N ALA A 185 20.22 -4.76 -17.47
CA ALA A 185 19.34 -3.71 -16.94
C ALA A 185 18.76 -2.78 -18.02
N ASP A 186 18.95 -3.09 -19.30
CA ASP A 186 18.36 -2.30 -20.40
C ASP A 186 16.89 -2.68 -20.62
N LEU A 187 16.00 -1.81 -20.19
CA LEU A 187 14.56 -1.91 -20.31
C LEU A 187 14.01 -0.89 -21.32
N SER A 188 14.85 -0.37 -22.23
CA SER A 188 14.46 0.65 -23.20
C SER A 188 13.47 0.15 -24.26
N THR A 189 13.41 -1.17 -24.48
CA THR A 189 12.41 -1.78 -25.36
C THR A 189 11.21 -2.25 -24.53
N MET A 190 10.00 -1.90 -24.92
CA MET A 190 8.78 -2.31 -24.23
C MET A 190 8.42 -3.80 -24.43
N SER A 191 9.30 -4.57 -25.06
CA SER A 191 9.11 -6.02 -25.29
C SER A 191 8.84 -6.81 -24.01
N TRP A 192 9.38 -6.37 -22.88
CA TRP A 192 9.18 -6.97 -21.56
C TRP A 192 7.78 -6.77 -20.98
N PHE A 193 6.97 -5.85 -21.52
CA PHE A 193 5.54 -5.71 -21.19
C PHE A 193 4.64 -6.54 -22.10
N HIS A 194 5.11 -6.94 -23.27
CA HIS A 194 4.32 -7.74 -24.15
C HIS A 194 4.21 -9.16 -23.63
N SER A 195 3.10 -9.49 -22.99
CA SER A 195 2.72 -10.89 -22.83
C SER A 195 2.65 -11.53 -24.22
N ALA A 196 3.21 -12.72 -24.37
CA ALA A 196 3.06 -13.52 -25.60
C ALA A 196 1.58 -13.80 -25.96
N THR A 197 0.66 -13.51 -25.05
CA THR A 197 -0.79 -13.67 -25.17
C THR A 197 -1.51 -12.40 -25.57
N ARG A 198 -0.83 -11.24 -25.73
CA ARG A 198 -1.47 -10.01 -26.16
C ARG A 198 -2.12 -10.18 -27.54
N VAL A 199 -3.37 -9.75 -27.66
CA VAL A 199 -4.11 -9.80 -28.94
C VAL A 199 -3.33 -9.02 -29.99
N SER A 200 -3.23 -9.58 -31.20
CA SER A 200 -2.53 -8.95 -32.33
C SER A 200 -3.20 -7.67 -32.86
N ALA A 201 -4.44 -7.40 -32.46
CA ALA A 201 -5.19 -6.20 -32.85
C ALA A 201 -4.94 -5.04 -31.84
N PRO A 202 -4.93 -3.78 -32.31
CA PRO A 202 -4.90 -2.62 -31.43
C PRO A 202 -6.04 -2.65 -30.42
N ARG A 203 -5.73 -2.34 -29.15
CA ARG A 203 -6.73 -2.23 -28.10
C ARG A 203 -7.37 -0.85 -28.13
N LYS A 204 -8.63 -0.74 -27.70
CA LYS A 204 -9.31 0.53 -27.52
C LYS A 204 -9.25 0.96 -26.07
N PHE A 205 -8.58 2.07 -25.80
CA PHE A 205 -8.60 2.72 -24.50
C PHE A 205 -9.67 3.81 -24.46
N ILE A 206 -10.48 3.82 -23.40
CA ILE A 206 -11.49 4.84 -23.14
C ILE A 206 -11.19 5.44 -21.77
N MET A 207 -10.76 6.69 -21.76
CA MET A 207 -10.39 7.38 -20.53
C MET A 207 -11.58 8.18 -20.01
N HIS A 208 -11.99 7.91 -18.77
CA HIS A 208 -13.05 8.63 -18.05
C HIS A 208 -12.42 9.51 -17.02
N VAL A 209 -12.32 10.81 -17.29
CA VAL A 209 -11.63 11.77 -16.43
C VAL A 209 -12.55 12.82 -15.85
N GLY A 210 -12.30 13.19 -14.62
CA GLY A 210 -13.08 14.21 -13.93
C GLY A 210 -12.90 14.14 -12.40
N PRO A 211 -13.49 15.09 -11.68
CA PRO A 211 -13.41 15.13 -10.22
C PRO A 211 -14.11 13.94 -9.57
N THR A 212 -13.91 13.77 -8.27
CA THR A 212 -14.71 12.83 -7.48
C THR A 212 -16.20 13.19 -7.57
N ASN A 213 -17.07 12.15 -7.54
CA ASN A 213 -18.51 12.31 -7.66
C ASN A 213 -18.98 12.92 -9.01
N SER A 214 -18.36 12.48 -10.11
CA SER A 214 -18.72 12.88 -11.49
C SER A 214 -19.39 11.77 -12.30
N GLY A 215 -19.54 10.56 -11.75
CA GLY A 215 -20.11 9.41 -12.47
C GLY A 215 -19.14 8.70 -13.42
N LYS A 216 -17.86 9.10 -13.47
CA LYS A 216 -16.85 8.50 -14.35
C LYS A 216 -16.74 6.99 -14.24
N THR A 217 -16.61 6.44 -13.05
CA THR A 217 -16.51 4.99 -12.81
C THR A 217 -17.84 4.27 -13.09
N HIS A 218 -18.98 4.95 -12.88
CA HIS A 218 -20.31 4.39 -13.15
C HIS A 218 -20.48 3.98 -14.62
N ASN A 219 -20.08 4.83 -15.57
CA ASN A 219 -20.19 4.53 -17.00
C ASN A 219 -19.27 3.37 -17.43
N ALA A 220 -18.05 3.31 -16.91
CA ALA A 220 -17.14 2.19 -17.13
C ALA A 220 -17.71 0.86 -16.57
N LEU A 221 -18.35 0.91 -15.40
CA LEU A 221 -18.97 -0.28 -14.79
C LEU A 221 -20.20 -0.75 -15.55
N ARG A 222 -20.96 0.14 -16.20
CA ARG A 222 -22.07 -0.24 -17.09
C ARG A 222 -21.56 -1.00 -18.32
N ALA A 223 -20.43 -0.57 -18.91
CA ALA A 223 -19.78 -1.31 -19.99
C ALA A 223 -19.29 -2.68 -19.52
N LEU A 224 -18.67 -2.76 -18.34
CA LEU A 224 -18.26 -4.02 -17.72
C LEU A 224 -19.43 -4.98 -17.50
N ALA A 225 -20.56 -4.48 -16.96
CA ALA A 225 -21.76 -5.29 -16.71
C ALA A 225 -22.40 -5.83 -18.02
N ALA A 226 -22.24 -5.11 -19.14
CA ALA A 226 -22.71 -5.54 -20.46
C ALA A 226 -21.76 -6.54 -21.14
N ALA A 227 -20.50 -6.64 -20.73
CA ALA A 227 -19.49 -7.47 -21.37
C ALA A 227 -19.77 -8.97 -21.22
N LYS A 228 -19.35 -9.78 -22.22
CA LYS A 228 -19.40 -11.25 -22.07
C LYS A 228 -18.39 -11.73 -21.05
N ARG A 229 -17.14 -11.26 -21.14
CA ARG A 229 -16.08 -11.46 -20.17
C ARG A 229 -15.48 -10.13 -19.79
N GLY A 230 -15.35 -9.86 -18.50
CA GLY A 230 -14.85 -8.58 -18.07
C GLY A 230 -14.14 -8.61 -16.71
N ILE A 231 -13.28 -7.61 -16.50
CA ILE A 231 -12.50 -7.46 -15.28
C ILE A 231 -12.55 -6.03 -14.75
N TYR A 232 -12.74 -5.88 -13.44
CA TYR A 232 -12.52 -4.65 -12.70
C TYR A 232 -11.25 -4.74 -11.88
N ALA A 233 -10.35 -3.79 -12.04
CA ALA A 233 -9.10 -3.66 -11.31
C ALA A 233 -9.12 -2.37 -10.49
N GLY A 234 -9.30 -2.50 -9.18
CA GLY A 234 -9.42 -1.36 -8.27
C GLY A 234 -8.18 -1.14 -7.39
N PRO A 235 -8.05 0.07 -6.81
CA PRO A 235 -6.91 0.42 -5.97
C PRO A 235 -6.94 -0.25 -4.60
N LEU A 236 -8.09 -0.69 -4.12
CA LEU A 236 -8.30 -1.18 -2.78
C LEU A 236 -9.20 -2.42 -2.76
N ARG A 237 -8.89 -3.34 -1.85
CA ARG A 237 -9.70 -4.54 -1.58
C ARG A 237 -11.18 -4.20 -1.34
N LEU A 238 -11.45 -3.13 -0.58
CA LEU A 238 -12.81 -2.71 -0.26
C LEU A 238 -13.60 -2.28 -1.50
N LEU A 239 -12.97 -1.61 -2.46
CA LEU A 239 -13.61 -1.28 -3.74
C LEU A 239 -13.83 -2.52 -4.62
N ALA A 240 -12.86 -3.43 -4.65
CA ALA A 240 -13.03 -4.70 -5.35
C ALA A 240 -14.22 -5.49 -4.76
N TYR A 241 -14.37 -5.50 -3.43
CA TYR A 241 -15.50 -6.10 -2.75
C TYR A 241 -16.83 -5.40 -3.09
N GLU A 242 -16.88 -4.06 -3.05
CA GLU A 242 -18.10 -3.29 -3.40
C GLU A 242 -18.56 -3.60 -4.83
N ILE A 243 -17.64 -3.63 -5.80
CA ILE A 243 -17.99 -3.91 -7.19
C ILE A 243 -18.40 -5.37 -7.38
N TRP A 244 -17.71 -6.31 -6.73
CA TRP A 244 -18.09 -7.70 -6.69
C TRP A 244 -19.53 -7.88 -6.16
N ASP A 245 -19.87 -7.26 -5.03
CA ASP A 245 -21.20 -7.34 -4.41
C ASP A 245 -22.27 -6.72 -5.31
N ARG A 246 -22.03 -5.53 -5.86
CA ARG A 246 -22.95 -4.82 -6.75
C ARG A 246 -23.23 -5.56 -8.06
N LEU A 247 -22.24 -6.22 -8.66
CA LEU A 247 -22.42 -7.02 -9.87
C LEU A 247 -23.23 -8.28 -9.60
N ASN A 248 -22.95 -8.98 -8.51
CA ASN A 248 -23.69 -10.18 -8.13
C ASN A 248 -25.13 -9.87 -7.71
N LYS A 249 -25.40 -8.69 -7.12
CA LYS A 249 -26.74 -8.21 -6.76
C LYS A 249 -27.51 -7.56 -7.92
N GLY A 250 -26.86 -7.33 -9.07
CA GLY A 250 -27.51 -6.64 -10.21
C GLY A 250 -27.79 -5.16 -9.95
N GLN A 251 -27.00 -4.49 -9.13
CA GLN A 251 -27.12 -3.05 -8.86
C GLN A 251 -26.46 -2.17 -9.92
N ILE A 252 -25.82 -2.77 -10.93
CA ILE A 252 -25.21 -2.07 -12.04
C ILE A 252 -25.99 -2.39 -13.31
N VAL A 253 -26.73 -1.39 -13.80
CA VAL A 253 -27.49 -1.52 -15.05
C VAL A 253 -26.51 -1.61 -16.23
N PRO A 254 -26.54 -2.69 -17.03
CA PRO A 254 -25.65 -2.83 -18.19
C PRO A 254 -25.78 -1.67 -19.19
N LEU A 255 -24.72 -1.38 -19.91
CA LEU A 255 -24.76 -0.37 -20.98
C LEU A 255 -25.77 -0.81 -22.07
N GLY A 256 -26.66 0.09 -22.46
CA GLY A 256 -27.72 -0.19 -23.42
C GLY A 256 -29.02 -0.78 -22.82
N ALA A 257 -29.04 -1.09 -21.52
CA ALA A 257 -30.26 -1.47 -20.81
C ALA A 257 -30.93 -0.26 -20.16
N GLU A 258 -32.26 -0.26 -20.12
CA GLU A 258 -33.05 0.74 -19.41
C GLU A 258 -33.08 0.40 -17.90
N PRO A 259 -33.01 1.42 -17.00
CA PRO A 259 -33.14 1.18 -15.57
C PRO A 259 -34.56 0.64 -15.22
N GLU A 260 -34.59 -0.46 -14.53
CA GLU A 260 -35.83 -1.02 -13.97
C GLU A 260 -35.82 -0.92 -12.44
N PRO A 261 -37.00 -0.90 -11.78
CA PRO A 261 -37.08 -0.88 -10.33
C PRO A 261 -36.30 -2.02 -9.67
N GLU A 262 -35.77 -1.78 -8.49
CA GLU A 262 -35.16 -2.83 -7.67
C GLU A 262 -36.23 -3.86 -7.26
N ASP A 263 -35.84 -5.14 -7.19
CA ASP A 263 -36.69 -6.21 -6.67
C ASP A 263 -37.04 -5.91 -5.20
N GLN A 264 -38.27 -6.15 -4.79
CA GLN A 264 -38.67 -5.95 -3.39
C GLN A 264 -37.84 -6.85 -2.47
N PRO A 265 -37.53 -6.42 -1.20
CA PRO A 265 -36.54 -7.09 -0.34
C PRO A 265 -36.92 -8.48 0.20
N ASP A 266 -38.10 -9.05 -0.15
CA ASP A 266 -38.64 -10.24 0.48
C ASP A 266 -38.34 -11.58 -0.20
N VAL A 267 -37.41 -11.67 -1.13
CA VAL A 267 -37.06 -12.95 -1.73
C VAL A 267 -35.70 -13.45 -1.27
N HIS A 268 -35.69 -14.30 -0.25
CA HIS A 268 -34.54 -15.13 0.08
C HIS A 268 -34.29 -16.13 -1.06
N THR A 269 -33.43 -15.79 -2.00
CA THR A 269 -32.90 -16.80 -2.90
C THR A 269 -31.56 -17.25 -2.36
N ASN A 270 -31.58 -18.48 -1.85
CA ASN A 270 -30.35 -19.24 -1.67
C ASN A 270 -29.75 -19.45 -3.07
N PHE A 271 -28.72 -18.66 -3.44
CA PHE A 271 -27.79 -19.17 -4.41
C PHE A 271 -27.10 -20.35 -3.75
N ASP A 272 -27.33 -21.53 -4.30
CA ASP A 272 -26.62 -22.73 -3.93
C ASP A 272 -25.14 -22.48 -4.26
N LEU A 273 -24.40 -22.02 -3.27
CA LEU A 273 -22.97 -21.80 -3.33
C LEU A 273 -22.31 -23.18 -3.18
N GLY A 274 -22.50 -24.02 -4.24
CA GLY A 274 -21.78 -25.27 -4.32
C GLY A 274 -20.28 -24.98 -4.11
N GLU A 275 -19.67 -25.65 -3.12
CA GLU A 275 -18.24 -25.58 -2.77
C GLU A 275 -17.71 -24.31 -2.05
N ALA A 276 -18.41 -23.16 -1.99
CA ALA A 276 -18.06 -22.12 -1.02
C ALA A 276 -18.35 -22.58 0.42
N ALA A 277 -19.15 -23.61 0.59
CA ALA A 277 -19.38 -24.28 1.88
C ALA A 277 -18.13 -24.98 2.43
N ALA A 278 -17.15 -25.33 1.61
CA ALA A 278 -15.88 -25.89 2.05
C ALA A 278 -14.96 -24.86 2.77
N THR A 279 -15.29 -23.57 2.69
CA THR A 279 -14.54 -22.50 3.37
C THR A 279 -15.29 -21.87 4.54
N GLY A 280 -16.44 -22.40 4.95
CA GLY A 280 -17.16 -22.02 6.18
C GLY A 280 -17.73 -20.60 6.21
N GLN A 281 -17.97 -19.95 5.04
CA GLN A 281 -18.57 -18.62 4.99
C GLN A 281 -19.94 -18.65 4.33
N THR A 282 -20.99 -18.78 5.12
CA THR A 282 -22.36 -18.50 4.68
C THR A 282 -22.54 -16.99 4.58
N VAL A 283 -22.37 -16.41 3.39
CA VAL A 283 -22.69 -15.01 3.17
C VAL A 283 -24.21 -14.91 3.04
N VAL A 284 -24.90 -14.45 4.09
CA VAL A 284 -26.31 -14.06 4.00
C VAL A 284 -26.39 -12.79 3.14
N VAL A 285 -26.73 -12.97 1.87
CA VAL A 285 -26.91 -11.86 0.93
C VAL A 285 -28.35 -11.35 1.07
N THR A 286 -28.53 -10.27 1.83
CA THR A 286 -29.78 -9.49 1.75
C THR A 286 -29.82 -8.80 0.38
N ARG A 287 -30.81 -9.13 -0.45
CA ARG A 287 -30.95 -8.56 -1.80
C ARG A 287 -31.59 -7.18 -1.74
N SER A 288 -30.81 -6.15 -2.04
CA SER A 288 -31.28 -4.93 -2.68
C SER A 288 -30.62 -4.86 -4.05
N GLY A 289 -31.36 -5.07 -5.12
CA GLY A 289 -30.84 -5.08 -6.49
C GLY A 289 -31.87 -5.65 -7.47
N ASN A 290 -31.47 -5.81 -8.73
CA ASN A 290 -32.34 -6.34 -9.75
C ASN A 290 -31.77 -7.64 -10.31
N SER A 291 -32.48 -8.76 -10.10
CA SER A 291 -32.04 -10.10 -10.53
C SER A 291 -31.78 -10.20 -12.05
N LYS A 292 -32.47 -9.39 -12.87
CA LYS A 292 -32.25 -9.29 -14.31
C LYS A 292 -30.84 -8.82 -14.70
N TYR A 293 -30.22 -7.97 -13.87
CA TYR A 293 -28.90 -7.41 -14.11
C TYR A 293 -27.81 -8.11 -13.31
N ALA A 294 -28.15 -9.08 -12.46
CA ALA A 294 -27.19 -9.84 -11.69
C ALA A 294 -26.26 -10.64 -12.62
N ARG A 295 -24.95 -10.48 -12.40
CA ARG A 295 -23.90 -11.16 -13.18
C ARG A 295 -22.94 -11.86 -12.22
N ALA A 296 -22.73 -13.16 -12.45
CA ALA A 296 -21.76 -13.91 -11.66
C ALA A 296 -20.37 -13.27 -11.79
N CYS A 297 -19.83 -12.83 -10.67
CA CYS A 297 -18.55 -12.16 -10.55
C CYS A 297 -17.74 -12.79 -9.43
N ASN A 298 -16.51 -13.23 -9.71
CA ASN A 298 -15.57 -13.69 -8.70
C ASN A 298 -14.74 -12.52 -8.16
N MET A 299 -14.22 -12.64 -6.94
CA MET A 299 -13.33 -11.64 -6.35
C MET A 299 -11.93 -12.21 -6.12
N LEU A 300 -10.90 -11.46 -6.54
CA LEU A 300 -9.49 -11.80 -6.35
C LEU A 300 -8.76 -10.64 -5.67
N THR A 301 -8.24 -10.89 -4.48
CA THR A 301 -7.37 -9.93 -3.78
C THR A 301 -6.12 -10.64 -3.29
N GLY A 302 -5.12 -9.88 -2.82
CA GLY A 302 -3.91 -10.47 -2.26
C GLY A 302 -4.13 -11.30 -1.00
N GLU A 303 -5.26 -11.11 -0.34
CA GLU A 303 -5.57 -11.68 0.99
C GLU A 303 -6.80 -12.60 0.97
N GLU A 304 -7.64 -12.52 -0.05
CA GLU A 304 -8.91 -13.22 -0.10
C GLU A 304 -9.35 -13.53 -1.53
N ARG A 305 -9.95 -14.69 -1.72
CA ARG A 305 -10.60 -15.09 -2.98
C ARG A 305 -12.04 -15.51 -2.67
N LYS A 306 -13.00 -14.96 -3.41
CA LYS A 306 -14.42 -15.35 -3.34
C LYS A 306 -14.84 -15.88 -4.69
N ILE A 307 -15.08 -17.17 -4.76
CA ILE A 307 -15.50 -17.84 -5.99
C ILE A 307 -17.00 -18.07 -5.91
N VAL A 308 -17.78 -17.28 -6.65
CA VAL A 308 -19.24 -17.43 -6.77
C VAL A 308 -19.59 -18.55 -7.75
N LYS A 309 -18.82 -18.63 -8.82
CA LYS A 309 -18.98 -19.65 -9.86
C LYS A 309 -17.62 -19.93 -10.50
N GLU A 310 -17.29 -21.19 -10.69
CA GLU A 310 -16.12 -21.56 -11.48
C GLU A 310 -16.28 -21.04 -12.93
N GLY A 311 -15.24 -20.37 -13.45
CA GLY A 311 -15.32 -19.75 -14.77
C GLY A 311 -16.32 -18.59 -14.88
N ALA A 312 -16.60 -17.87 -13.76
CA ALA A 312 -17.47 -16.70 -13.79
C ALA A 312 -17.05 -15.72 -14.89
N PRO A 313 -18.01 -15.12 -15.61
CA PRO A 313 -17.72 -14.22 -16.72
C PRO A 313 -17.06 -12.92 -16.28
N LEU A 314 -17.30 -12.51 -15.04
CA LEU A 314 -16.75 -11.27 -14.50
C LEU A 314 -15.81 -11.55 -13.31
N VAL A 315 -14.78 -10.71 -13.19
CA VAL A 315 -13.83 -10.73 -12.08
C VAL A 315 -13.68 -9.31 -11.53
N SER A 316 -13.74 -9.18 -10.22
CA SER A 316 -13.37 -7.95 -9.50
C SER A 316 -12.10 -8.20 -8.69
N CYS A 317 -11.07 -7.40 -8.89
CA CYS A 317 -9.80 -7.61 -8.23
C CYS A 317 -9.13 -6.30 -7.77
N THR A 318 -8.11 -6.43 -6.92
CA THR A 318 -7.15 -5.34 -6.76
C THR A 318 -6.18 -5.35 -7.95
N VAL A 319 -5.70 -4.18 -8.33
CA VAL A 319 -4.88 -4.00 -9.55
C VAL A 319 -3.66 -4.92 -9.57
N GLU A 320 -3.07 -5.23 -8.43
CA GLU A 320 -1.93 -6.14 -8.28
C GLU A 320 -2.27 -7.61 -8.62
N MET A 321 -3.56 -7.94 -8.57
CA MET A 321 -4.06 -9.31 -8.83
C MET A 321 -4.63 -9.49 -10.23
N THR A 322 -4.41 -8.51 -11.09
CA THR A 322 -4.92 -8.53 -12.47
C THR A 322 -4.29 -9.67 -13.27
N PRO A 323 -5.07 -10.66 -13.76
CA PRO A 323 -4.56 -11.76 -14.57
C PRO A 323 -4.17 -11.26 -15.97
N SER A 324 -2.89 -11.34 -16.32
CA SER A 324 -2.38 -10.92 -17.64
C SER A 324 -2.52 -11.97 -18.74
N THR A 325 -2.74 -13.23 -18.37
CA THR A 325 -2.81 -14.36 -19.32
C THR A 325 -4.20 -14.63 -19.87
N GLU A 326 -5.24 -14.10 -19.20
CA GLU A 326 -6.62 -14.28 -19.63
C GLU A 326 -7.05 -13.21 -20.62
N ALA A 327 -7.95 -13.59 -21.55
CA ALA A 327 -8.52 -12.66 -22.52
C ALA A 327 -9.86 -12.09 -22.01
N TRP A 328 -10.02 -10.77 -22.12
CA TRP A 328 -11.21 -10.02 -21.70
C TRP A 328 -11.80 -9.23 -22.85
N ASP A 329 -13.13 -9.06 -22.85
CA ASP A 329 -13.76 -8.11 -23.77
C ASP A 329 -13.63 -6.69 -23.24
N VAL A 330 -13.92 -6.49 -21.95
CA VAL A 330 -13.86 -5.19 -21.27
C VAL A 330 -13.04 -5.29 -19.99
N ALA A 331 -12.12 -4.34 -19.80
CA ALA A 331 -11.40 -4.15 -18.56
C ALA A 331 -11.64 -2.74 -18.02
N VAL A 332 -11.81 -2.61 -16.70
CA VAL A 332 -11.90 -1.32 -16.00
C VAL A 332 -10.74 -1.21 -15.03
N ILE A 333 -9.89 -0.19 -15.22
CA ILE A 333 -8.80 0.14 -14.32
C ILE A 333 -9.17 1.45 -13.62
N ASP A 334 -9.39 1.39 -12.32
CA ASP A 334 -9.85 2.55 -11.55
C ASP A 334 -8.69 3.32 -10.90
N GLU A 335 -8.89 4.62 -10.65
CA GLU A 335 -7.92 5.56 -10.06
C GLU A 335 -6.57 5.57 -10.82
N ILE A 336 -6.63 5.74 -12.15
CA ILE A 336 -5.45 5.65 -13.05
C ILE A 336 -4.30 6.59 -12.68
N GLN A 337 -4.55 7.71 -12.00
CA GLN A 337 -3.48 8.60 -11.52
C GLN A 337 -2.53 7.92 -10.54
N LEU A 338 -2.93 6.79 -9.92
CA LEU A 338 -2.06 5.97 -9.07
C LEU A 338 -0.94 5.26 -9.84
N ILE A 339 -0.93 5.33 -11.18
CA ILE A 339 0.21 4.92 -12.00
C ILE A 339 1.50 5.69 -11.62
N ALA A 340 1.34 6.88 -11.03
CA ALA A 340 2.41 7.70 -10.50
C ALA A 340 2.67 7.49 -8.99
N ASP A 341 2.08 6.48 -8.36
CA ASP A 341 2.38 6.17 -6.96
C ASP A 341 3.75 5.49 -6.83
N PRO A 342 4.68 6.04 -6.02
CA PRO A 342 6.04 5.50 -5.90
C PRO A 342 6.13 4.08 -5.35
N GLN A 343 5.10 3.55 -4.72
CA GLN A 343 5.09 2.23 -4.10
C GLN A 343 4.27 1.22 -4.89
N ARG A 344 3.13 1.64 -5.43
CA ARG A 344 2.16 0.75 -6.05
C ARG A 344 1.95 0.98 -7.55
N GLY A 345 2.42 2.11 -8.09
CA GLY A 345 2.16 2.54 -9.47
C GLY A 345 2.53 1.50 -10.53
N GLY A 346 3.54 0.67 -10.24
CA GLY A 346 3.92 -0.43 -11.13
C GLY A 346 2.80 -1.43 -11.44
N ALA A 347 1.85 -1.62 -10.53
CA ALA A 347 0.69 -2.48 -10.80
C ALA A 347 -0.25 -1.86 -11.85
N TRP A 348 -0.49 -0.53 -11.81
CA TRP A 348 -1.24 0.18 -12.85
C TRP A 348 -0.51 0.14 -14.19
N THR A 349 0.80 0.36 -14.18
CA THR A 349 1.63 0.26 -15.37
C THR A 349 1.51 -1.13 -16.01
N ASN A 350 1.64 -2.18 -15.21
CA ASN A 350 1.49 -3.56 -15.67
C ASN A 350 0.08 -3.84 -16.22
N ALA A 351 -0.96 -3.32 -15.56
CA ALA A 351 -2.35 -3.49 -16.02
C ALA A 351 -2.60 -2.74 -17.34
N VAL A 352 -2.16 -1.48 -17.48
CA VAL A 352 -2.31 -0.70 -18.71
C VAL A 352 -1.59 -1.36 -19.88
N ILE A 353 -0.36 -1.80 -19.66
CA ILE A 353 0.48 -2.34 -20.75
C ILE A 353 0.15 -3.80 -21.05
N GLY A 354 -0.01 -4.63 -20.00
CA GLY A 354 -0.06 -6.09 -20.11
C GLY A 354 -1.44 -6.73 -20.21
N LEU A 355 -2.53 -6.01 -19.92
CA LEU A 355 -3.87 -6.61 -19.99
C LEU A 355 -4.25 -7.00 -21.41
N ASN A 356 -4.65 -8.26 -21.57
CA ASN A 356 -5.21 -8.78 -22.82
C ASN A 356 -6.72 -8.50 -22.87
N ALA A 357 -7.10 -7.25 -23.15
CA ALA A 357 -8.48 -6.82 -23.25
C ALA A 357 -8.71 -6.05 -24.56
N ARG A 358 -9.89 -6.21 -25.17
CA ARG A 358 -10.26 -5.48 -26.40
C ARG A 358 -10.54 -4.01 -26.11
N GLU A 359 -11.25 -3.74 -25.03
CA GLU A 359 -11.62 -2.41 -24.58
C GLU A 359 -11.18 -2.21 -23.13
N ILE A 360 -10.47 -1.12 -22.85
CA ILE A 360 -9.91 -0.81 -21.53
C ILE A 360 -10.40 0.57 -21.12
N HIS A 361 -11.23 0.60 -20.06
CA HIS A 361 -11.71 1.83 -19.45
C HIS A 361 -10.77 2.26 -18.32
N LEU A 362 -10.20 3.45 -18.45
CA LEU A 362 -9.35 4.07 -17.43
C LEU A 362 -10.12 5.16 -16.70
N CYS A 363 -10.38 4.99 -15.40
CA CYS A 363 -11.10 5.99 -14.61
C CYS A 363 -10.13 6.76 -13.70
N GLY A 364 -10.20 8.10 -13.69
CA GLY A 364 -9.34 8.89 -12.79
C GLY A 364 -9.32 10.38 -13.02
N GLU A 365 -8.17 10.98 -12.71
CA GLU A 365 -7.93 12.41 -12.82
C GLU A 365 -7.36 12.80 -14.19
N GLU A 366 -7.61 14.06 -14.61
CA GLU A 366 -7.07 14.62 -15.86
C GLU A 366 -5.54 14.71 -15.88
N SER A 367 -4.90 14.72 -14.70
CA SER A 367 -3.44 14.73 -14.56
C SER A 367 -2.75 13.58 -15.29
N ALA A 368 -3.44 12.44 -15.47
CA ALA A 368 -2.88 11.25 -16.11
C ALA A 368 -2.95 11.28 -17.65
N ILE A 369 -3.71 12.18 -18.25
CA ILE A 369 -3.96 12.20 -19.70
C ILE A 369 -2.65 12.21 -20.51
N PRO A 370 -1.72 13.17 -20.34
CA PRO A 370 -0.55 13.26 -21.21
C PRO A 370 0.36 12.02 -21.13
N LEU A 371 0.46 11.42 -19.95
CA LEU A 371 1.24 10.19 -19.75
C LEU A 371 0.57 9.00 -20.44
N ILE A 372 -0.74 8.82 -20.28
CA ILE A 372 -1.48 7.72 -20.91
C ILE A 372 -1.49 7.88 -22.43
N GLU A 373 -1.66 9.10 -22.97
CA GLU A 373 -1.54 9.36 -24.41
C GLU A 373 -0.19 8.92 -24.97
N SER A 374 0.89 9.22 -24.26
CA SER A 374 2.25 8.80 -24.66
C SER A 374 2.39 7.28 -24.64
N ILE A 375 1.93 6.61 -23.56
CA ILE A 375 2.03 5.16 -23.41
C ILE A 375 1.19 4.45 -24.47
N VAL A 376 -0.07 4.86 -24.68
CA VAL A 376 -1.01 4.23 -25.62
C VAL A 376 -0.51 4.38 -27.06
N ARG A 377 0.03 5.57 -27.41
CA ARG A 377 0.64 5.81 -28.72
C ARG A 377 1.82 4.89 -28.97
N ASP A 378 2.73 4.75 -28.00
CA ASP A 378 3.91 3.90 -28.13
C ASP A 378 3.56 2.40 -28.23
N LEU A 379 2.40 2.02 -27.68
CA LEU A 379 1.85 0.68 -27.79
C LEU A 379 1.13 0.41 -29.12
N GLY A 380 0.88 1.45 -29.94
CA GLY A 380 0.10 1.34 -31.18
C GLY A 380 -1.41 1.12 -30.93
N ASP A 381 -1.92 1.44 -29.75
CA ASP A 381 -3.33 1.33 -29.37
C ASP A 381 -4.08 2.66 -29.63
N THR A 382 -5.41 2.68 -29.51
CA THR A 382 -6.24 3.87 -29.71
C THR A 382 -6.76 4.42 -28.38
N LEU A 383 -6.92 5.74 -28.28
CA LEU A 383 -7.37 6.41 -27.06
C LEU A 383 -8.55 7.36 -27.36
N GLU A 384 -9.61 7.21 -26.58
CA GLU A 384 -10.76 8.12 -26.50
C GLU A 384 -10.83 8.74 -25.11
N ILE A 385 -11.12 10.05 -25.00
CA ILE A 385 -11.13 10.75 -23.70
C ILE A 385 -12.50 11.36 -23.45
N ASN A 386 -13.15 10.88 -22.40
CA ASN A 386 -14.45 11.36 -21.92
C ASN A 386 -14.25 12.20 -20.65
N ARG A 387 -14.64 13.48 -20.70
CA ARG A 387 -14.53 14.42 -19.57
C ARG A 387 -15.86 14.57 -18.87
N TYR A 388 -15.82 14.46 -17.54
CA TYR A 388 -16.99 14.53 -16.66
C TYR A 388 -16.90 15.72 -15.73
N GLN A 389 -18.05 16.32 -15.46
CA GLN A 389 -18.20 17.36 -14.45
C GLN A 389 -18.76 16.76 -13.16
N ARG A 390 -18.51 17.39 -12.04
CA ARG A 390 -19.04 16.97 -10.75
C ARG A 390 -20.57 17.10 -10.74
N LEU A 391 -21.25 16.05 -10.25
CA LEU A 391 -22.73 15.99 -10.23
C LEU A 391 -23.37 16.92 -9.19
N THR A 392 -22.67 17.18 -8.08
CA THR A 392 -23.12 18.09 -7.01
C THR A 392 -22.05 19.15 -6.76
N PRO A 393 -22.39 20.41 -6.49
CA PRO A 393 -21.42 21.45 -6.23
C PRO A 393 -20.57 21.13 -4.97
N LEU A 394 -19.33 21.59 -4.95
CA LEU A 394 -18.45 21.56 -3.79
C LEU A 394 -18.06 22.98 -3.44
N VAL A 395 -18.46 23.41 -2.25
CA VAL A 395 -18.29 24.80 -1.80
C VAL A 395 -17.30 24.85 -0.64
N VAL A 396 -16.34 25.76 -0.69
CA VAL A 396 -15.50 26.08 0.47
C VAL A 396 -16.23 27.09 1.34
N ALA A 397 -16.38 26.80 2.62
CA ALA A 397 -16.99 27.68 3.56
C ALA A 397 -16.27 29.04 3.62
N GLU A 398 -17.00 30.10 3.90
CA GLU A 398 -16.42 31.45 4.03
C GLU A 398 -15.45 31.52 5.20
N LYS A 399 -15.78 30.86 6.32
CA LYS A 399 -15.01 30.84 7.57
C LYS A 399 -14.61 29.42 7.97
N SER A 400 -13.50 29.30 8.69
CA SER A 400 -13.10 28.09 9.40
C SER A 400 -13.97 27.92 10.67
N LEU A 401 -13.75 26.83 11.39
CA LEU A 401 -14.33 26.66 12.72
C LEU A 401 -13.64 27.49 13.81
N GLU A 402 -12.58 28.24 13.47
CA GLU A 402 -11.84 29.14 14.37
C GLU A 402 -11.27 28.40 15.62
N GLY A 403 -10.97 27.10 15.48
CA GLY A 403 -10.51 26.25 16.57
C GLY A 403 -11.62 25.71 17.48
N ASP A 404 -12.86 26.09 17.26
CA ASP A 404 -14.02 25.73 18.07
C ASP A 404 -14.72 24.47 17.57
N LEU A 405 -14.48 23.34 18.25
CA LEU A 405 -15.07 22.05 17.90
C LEU A 405 -16.56 21.93 18.28
N SER A 406 -17.12 22.88 19.06
CA SER A 406 -18.57 22.90 19.33
C SER A 406 -19.39 23.20 18.08
N ARG A 407 -18.75 23.73 17.02
CA ARG A 407 -19.37 24.03 15.71
C ARG A 407 -19.37 22.81 14.74
N ILE A 408 -18.92 21.66 15.20
CA ILE A 408 -19.06 20.39 14.48
C ILE A 408 -20.54 20.01 14.46
N GLU A 409 -21.01 19.51 13.32
CA GLU A 409 -22.42 19.19 13.07
C GLU A 409 -22.59 17.69 12.70
N LYS A 410 -23.81 17.19 12.83
CA LYS A 410 -24.17 15.84 12.39
C LYS A 410 -23.96 15.67 10.88
N GLY A 411 -23.21 14.65 10.49
CA GLY A 411 -22.82 14.37 9.11
C GLY A 411 -21.46 14.97 8.72
N ASP A 412 -20.76 15.61 9.65
CA ASP A 412 -19.40 16.08 9.41
C ASP A 412 -18.38 14.92 9.39
N CYS A 413 -17.33 15.12 8.62
CA CYS A 413 -16.13 14.32 8.67
C CYS A 413 -14.92 15.20 9.00
N ALA A 414 -14.34 14.98 10.18
CA ALA A 414 -13.12 15.65 10.62
C ALA A 414 -11.88 14.83 10.23
N VAL A 415 -10.88 15.48 9.61
CA VAL A 415 -9.73 14.81 9.00
C VAL A 415 -8.43 15.20 9.70
N ALA A 416 -7.70 14.19 10.21
CA ALA A 416 -6.38 14.33 10.82
C ALA A 416 -5.41 13.29 10.26
N PHE A 417 -4.10 13.60 10.21
CA PHE A 417 -3.13 12.78 9.49
C PHE A 417 -2.17 11.97 10.39
N SER A 418 -2.39 11.98 11.70
CA SER A 418 -1.68 11.12 12.63
C SER A 418 -2.65 10.30 13.46
N ARG A 419 -2.24 9.08 13.84
CA ARG A 419 -3.07 8.22 14.70
C ARG A 419 -3.42 8.91 16.02
N THR A 420 -2.42 9.53 16.66
CA THR A 420 -2.62 10.30 17.89
C THR A 420 -3.56 11.49 17.68
N GLY A 421 -3.43 12.18 16.53
CA GLY A 421 -4.33 13.28 16.14
C GLY A 421 -5.77 12.81 15.97
N ILE A 422 -6.00 11.68 15.29
CA ILE A 422 -7.34 11.10 15.07
C ILE A 422 -8.03 10.78 16.40
N PHE A 423 -7.35 10.06 17.31
CA PHE A 423 -7.93 9.76 18.62
C PHE A 423 -8.08 11.00 19.51
N GLY A 424 -7.14 11.93 19.44
CA GLY A 424 -7.23 13.21 20.14
C GLY A 424 -8.39 14.06 19.64
N LEU A 425 -8.57 14.12 18.30
CA LEU A 425 -9.66 14.87 17.68
C LEU A 425 -11.03 14.27 18.01
N LYS A 426 -11.15 12.92 17.88
CA LYS A 426 -12.33 12.19 18.33
C LYS A 426 -12.75 12.61 19.73
N GLY A 427 -11.80 12.58 20.68
CA GLY A 427 -12.11 12.92 22.04
C GLY A 427 -12.54 14.34 22.28
N ARG A 428 -11.83 15.28 21.67
CA ARG A 428 -12.19 16.69 21.79
C ARG A 428 -13.58 16.98 21.21
N ILE A 429 -13.95 16.33 20.09
CA ILE A 429 -15.29 16.47 19.52
C ILE A 429 -16.35 15.90 20.46
N GLU A 430 -16.14 14.69 21.00
CA GLU A 430 -17.08 14.04 21.91
C GLU A 430 -17.20 14.75 23.27
N GLU A 431 -16.17 15.49 23.70
CA GLU A 431 -16.19 16.36 24.88
C GLU A 431 -16.90 17.70 24.62
N SER A 432 -16.70 18.28 23.43
CA SER A 432 -17.26 19.59 23.07
C SER A 432 -18.68 19.52 22.56
N THR A 433 -19.13 18.33 22.13
CA THR A 433 -20.46 18.12 21.56
C THR A 433 -21.13 16.91 22.22
N LYS A 434 -22.38 16.63 21.87
CA LYS A 434 -23.09 15.40 22.27
C LYS A 434 -22.93 14.27 21.24
N TYR A 435 -22.15 14.51 20.19
CA TYR A 435 -22.03 13.59 19.08
C TYR A 435 -21.04 12.48 19.37
N ARG A 436 -21.37 11.28 18.90
CA ARG A 436 -20.47 10.12 18.91
C ARG A 436 -19.74 10.01 17.58
N CYS A 437 -18.44 9.71 17.63
CA CYS A 437 -17.59 9.67 16.44
C CYS A 437 -17.25 8.25 16.02
N ALA A 438 -17.56 7.90 14.76
CA ALA A 438 -16.99 6.75 14.06
C ALA A 438 -15.54 7.04 13.62
N LEU A 439 -14.74 6.00 13.40
CA LEU A 439 -13.32 6.12 13.04
C LEU A 439 -12.99 5.45 11.70
N ALA A 440 -12.24 6.15 10.84
CA ALA A 440 -11.75 5.59 9.58
C ALA A 440 -10.31 6.03 9.28
N TYR A 441 -9.33 5.14 9.50
CA TYR A 441 -7.93 5.41 9.21
C TYR A 441 -7.20 4.19 8.64
N GLY A 442 -6.04 4.42 8.00
CA GLY A 442 -5.37 3.43 7.16
C GLY A 442 -4.90 2.14 7.86
N ARG A 443 -4.62 2.18 9.18
CA ARG A 443 -4.20 0.97 9.92
C ARG A 443 -5.35 0.04 10.28
N LEU A 444 -6.59 0.55 10.33
CA LEU A 444 -7.76 -0.31 10.56
C LEU A 444 -7.96 -1.28 9.39
N PRO A 445 -8.27 -2.54 9.67
CA PRO A 445 -8.69 -3.49 8.65
C PRO A 445 -9.83 -2.95 7.79
N PRO A 446 -9.91 -3.34 6.51
CA PRO A 446 -10.99 -2.91 5.63
C PRO A 446 -12.38 -3.24 6.17
N GLU A 447 -12.52 -4.39 6.83
CA GLU A 447 -13.77 -4.87 7.44
C GLU A 447 -14.26 -3.91 8.54
N ILE A 448 -13.37 -3.56 9.47
CA ILE A 448 -13.67 -2.61 10.55
C ILE A 448 -14.00 -1.22 9.98
N ARG A 449 -13.23 -0.77 8.98
CA ARG A 449 -13.52 0.51 8.32
C ARG A 449 -14.88 0.53 7.66
N SER A 450 -15.29 -0.59 7.04
CA SER A 450 -16.61 -0.73 6.42
C SER A 450 -17.72 -0.66 7.46
N GLU A 451 -17.52 -1.31 8.61
CA GLU A 451 -18.47 -1.27 9.70
C GLU A 451 -18.59 0.12 10.33
N GLN A 452 -17.48 0.79 10.58
CA GLN A 452 -17.48 2.17 11.07
C GLN A 452 -18.17 3.12 10.06
N ALA A 453 -17.98 2.89 8.75
CA ALA A 453 -18.68 3.62 7.71
C ALA A 453 -20.19 3.34 7.71
N ALA A 454 -20.61 2.09 7.93
CA ALA A 454 -22.02 1.71 8.06
C ALA A 454 -22.66 2.39 9.26
N LEU A 455 -21.99 2.39 10.42
CA LEU A 455 -22.43 3.08 11.62
C LEU A 455 -22.62 4.59 11.40
N PHE A 456 -21.66 5.24 10.74
CA PHE A 456 -21.77 6.67 10.39
C PHE A 456 -22.93 6.95 9.40
N ASN A 457 -23.17 6.03 8.46
CA ASN A 457 -24.20 6.18 7.44
C ASN A 457 -25.62 5.93 7.95
N ASP A 458 -25.78 5.16 9.04
CA ASP A 458 -27.07 4.88 9.66
C ASP A 458 -27.48 6.00 10.62
N PRO A 459 -28.55 6.75 10.33
CA PRO A 459 -28.99 7.87 11.16
C PRO A 459 -29.45 7.46 12.57
N HIS A 460 -29.71 6.15 12.79
CA HIS A 460 -30.18 5.59 14.05
C HIS A 460 -29.10 4.90 14.89
N SER A 461 -27.88 4.81 14.36
CA SER A 461 -26.75 4.16 15.05
C SER A 461 -26.24 4.94 16.27
N GLY A 462 -26.55 6.25 16.33
CA GLY A 462 -26.00 7.17 17.31
C GLY A 462 -24.58 7.66 16.99
N TYR A 463 -23.99 7.27 15.85
CA TYR A 463 -22.70 7.79 15.36
C TYR A 463 -22.94 8.94 14.37
N ASP A 464 -22.80 10.17 14.84
CA ASP A 464 -23.21 11.38 14.12
C ASP A 464 -22.07 12.02 13.32
N VAL A 465 -20.81 11.79 13.70
CA VAL A 465 -19.61 12.38 13.13
C VAL A 465 -18.62 11.28 12.75
N LEU A 466 -17.86 11.48 11.68
CA LEU A 466 -16.75 10.63 11.30
C LEU A 466 -15.42 11.34 11.60
N VAL A 467 -14.44 10.64 12.19
CA VAL A 467 -13.07 11.14 12.31
C VAL A 467 -12.16 10.19 11.54
N GLY A 468 -11.40 10.74 10.59
CA GLY A 468 -10.59 9.89 9.73
C GLY A 468 -9.28 10.50 9.26
N SER A 469 -8.51 9.69 8.51
CA SER A 469 -7.33 10.13 7.79
C SER A 469 -7.65 10.32 6.29
N ASP A 470 -6.61 10.48 5.46
CA ASP A 470 -6.70 10.39 4.00
C ASP A 470 -7.32 9.05 3.50
N ALA A 471 -7.38 8.02 4.34
CA ALA A 471 -8.07 6.77 4.03
C ALA A 471 -9.56 6.95 3.68
N ILE A 472 -10.22 8.04 4.12
CA ILE A 472 -11.59 8.37 3.71
C ILE A 472 -11.68 8.76 2.23
N GLY A 473 -10.57 9.22 1.66
CA GLY A 473 -10.47 9.65 0.26
C GLY A 473 -10.71 8.52 -0.75
N MET A 474 -10.63 7.25 -0.33
CA MET A 474 -10.81 6.10 -1.21
C MET A 474 -11.54 4.96 -0.51
N GLY A 475 -12.33 4.19 -1.26
CA GLY A 475 -12.83 2.88 -0.86
C GLY A 475 -13.99 2.85 0.14
N LEU A 476 -14.51 3.97 0.57
CA LEU A 476 -15.65 4.02 1.48
C LEU A 476 -16.82 4.80 0.85
N ASN A 477 -18.01 4.21 0.96
CA ASN A 477 -19.24 4.92 0.61
C ASN A 477 -19.78 5.64 1.84
N LEU A 478 -19.49 6.94 1.97
CA LEU A 478 -19.76 7.75 3.14
C LEU A 478 -20.77 8.85 2.82
N LYS A 479 -21.77 9.01 3.68
CA LYS A 479 -22.78 10.09 3.62
C LYS A 479 -22.25 11.36 4.31
N ILE A 480 -21.14 11.90 3.81
CA ILE A 480 -20.50 13.09 4.38
C ILE A 480 -21.19 14.34 3.82
N LYS A 481 -21.66 15.22 4.69
CA LYS A 481 -22.19 16.55 4.34
C LYS A 481 -21.07 17.57 4.22
N ARG A 482 -20.18 17.63 5.24
CA ARG A 482 -19.09 18.60 5.33
C ARG A 482 -17.78 17.91 5.72
N ILE A 483 -16.70 18.28 5.03
CA ILE A 483 -15.31 17.91 5.40
C ILE A 483 -14.71 19.04 6.21
N VAL A 484 -14.15 18.72 7.36
CA VAL A 484 -13.40 19.63 8.24
C VAL A 484 -11.96 19.16 8.34
N PHE A 485 -11.02 19.86 7.72
CA PHE A 485 -9.60 19.56 7.87
C PHE A 485 -9.09 20.10 9.23
N GLU A 486 -8.62 19.22 10.11
CA GLU A 486 -7.92 19.62 11.34
C GLU A 486 -6.56 20.24 11.01
N ALA A 487 -5.89 19.72 9.99
CA ALA A 487 -4.66 20.26 9.42
C ALA A 487 -4.58 19.92 7.92
N VAL A 488 -3.83 20.71 7.15
CA VAL A 488 -3.58 20.47 5.71
C VAL A 488 -2.15 19.98 5.46
N SER A 489 -1.44 19.51 6.51
CA SER A 489 -0.09 18.97 6.41
C SER A 489 0.00 17.60 7.07
N LYS A 490 0.87 16.74 6.52
CA LYS A 490 1.13 15.41 7.06
C LYS A 490 2.63 15.11 7.11
N PHE A 491 3.01 14.21 8.03
CA PHE A 491 4.37 13.69 8.10
C PHE A 491 4.58 12.59 7.04
N ASP A 492 5.58 12.76 6.18
CA ASP A 492 5.87 11.82 5.07
C ASP A 492 6.88 10.71 5.44
N GLY A 493 7.26 10.64 6.71
CA GLY A 493 8.28 9.73 7.22
C GLY A 493 9.65 10.38 7.43
N GLY A 494 9.86 11.60 6.93
CA GLY A 494 11.07 12.40 7.12
C GLY A 494 10.78 13.80 7.62
N ARG A 495 9.75 14.45 7.08
CA ARG A 495 9.37 15.83 7.41
C ARG A 495 7.87 16.08 7.31
N MET A 496 7.39 17.15 7.90
CA MET A 496 6.03 17.66 7.68
C MET A 496 5.93 18.27 6.29
N ARG A 497 4.90 17.87 5.52
CA ARG A 497 4.60 18.42 4.18
C ARG A 497 3.15 18.85 4.09
N VAL A 498 2.91 19.95 3.41
CA VAL A 498 1.57 20.36 3.00
C VAL A 498 1.04 19.31 2.00
N LEU A 499 -0.22 18.98 2.09
CA LEU A 499 -0.90 18.07 1.17
C LEU A 499 -0.85 18.61 -0.26
N SER A 500 -0.70 17.71 -1.22
CA SER A 500 -0.82 18.08 -2.63
C SER A 500 -2.25 18.54 -2.96
N PRO A 501 -2.42 19.42 -3.97
CA PRO A 501 -3.77 19.80 -4.44
C PRO A 501 -4.64 18.60 -4.79
N SER A 502 -4.09 17.55 -5.40
CA SER A 502 -4.82 16.31 -5.70
C SER A 502 -5.31 15.61 -4.43
N ALA A 503 -4.47 15.47 -3.39
CA ALA A 503 -4.86 14.87 -2.11
C ALA A 503 -5.99 15.68 -1.42
N ILE A 504 -5.90 17.01 -1.42
CA ILE A 504 -6.96 17.88 -0.89
C ILE A 504 -8.26 17.70 -1.69
N LYS A 505 -8.20 17.71 -3.03
CA LYS A 505 -9.35 17.48 -3.91
C LYS A 505 -10.00 16.12 -3.71
N GLN A 506 -9.20 15.08 -3.53
CA GLN A 506 -9.68 13.72 -3.29
C GLN A 506 -10.45 13.60 -1.97
N ILE A 507 -9.91 14.16 -0.88
CA ILE A 507 -10.55 14.16 0.44
C ILE A 507 -11.79 15.05 0.41
N ALA A 508 -11.64 16.30 -0.01
CA ALA A 508 -12.73 17.29 -0.09
C ALA A 508 -13.88 16.80 -0.98
N GLY A 509 -13.54 16.13 -2.06
CA GLY A 509 -14.51 15.57 -3.00
C GLY A 509 -15.46 14.53 -2.43
N ARG A 510 -15.21 14.02 -1.23
CA ARG A 510 -16.12 13.09 -0.54
C ARG A 510 -17.33 13.78 0.09
N ALA A 511 -17.32 15.09 0.28
CA ALA A 511 -18.49 15.84 0.75
C ALA A 511 -19.59 15.90 -0.32
N GLY A 512 -20.86 15.84 0.08
CA GLY A 512 -22.04 16.04 -0.76
C GLY A 512 -22.14 15.01 -1.90
N ARG A 513 -22.01 13.73 -1.64
CA ARG A 513 -22.08 12.69 -2.68
C ARG A 513 -23.49 12.57 -3.22
N PHE A 514 -23.63 12.55 -4.57
CA PHE A 514 -24.91 12.48 -5.27
C PHE A 514 -25.73 11.24 -4.87
N GLY A 515 -27.03 11.42 -4.66
CA GLY A 515 -27.96 10.33 -4.35
C GLY A 515 -27.96 9.87 -2.87
N LEU A 516 -27.06 10.36 -2.02
CA LEU A 516 -26.98 9.93 -0.62
C LEU A 516 -27.70 10.85 0.38
N HIS A 517 -28.03 12.08 -0.03
CA HIS A 517 -28.64 13.10 0.85
C HIS A 517 -30.02 13.58 0.39
N GLY A 518 -30.66 12.90 -0.58
CA GLY A 518 -31.93 13.32 -1.18
C GLY A 518 -31.74 14.40 -2.26
N ALA A 519 -32.83 14.72 -2.97
CA ALA A 519 -32.79 15.64 -4.11
C ALA A 519 -32.52 17.10 -3.74
N ASP A 520 -32.73 17.52 -2.47
CA ASP A 520 -32.61 18.87 -1.98
C ASP A 520 -31.28 19.22 -1.33
N SER A 521 -30.25 18.38 -1.46
CA SER A 521 -28.98 18.67 -0.80
C SER A 521 -28.23 19.80 -1.49
N ALA A 522 -27.85 20.81 -0.76
CA ALA A 522 -27.14 22.04 -1.22
C ALA A 522 -25.70 21.77 -1.71
N GLY A 523 -25.32 20.50 -1.96
CA GLY A 523 -23.97 20.11 -2.34
C GLY A 523 -23.08 19.79 -1.14
N GLY A 524 -21.78 19.61 -1.39
CA GLY A 524 -20.78 19.32 -0.37
C GLY A 524 -20.11 20.59 0.14
N VAL A 525 -19.86 20.65 1.44
CA VAL A 525 -19.14 21.76 2.06
C VAL A 525 -17.77 21.33 2.52
N VAL A 526 -16.77 22.20 2.39
CA VAL A 526 -15.40 21.98 2.89
C VAL A 526 -14.99 23.16 3.75
N THR A 527 -14.43 22.87 4.90
CA THR A 527 -13.85 23.89 5.78
C THR A 527 -12.63 23.35 6.52
N THR A 528 -12.04 24.16 7.37
CA THR A 528 -10.88 23.80 8.19
C THR A 528 -11.17 24.11 9.67
N LEU A 529 -10.47 23.45 10.57
CA LEU A 529 -10.53 23.79 11.99
C LEU A 529 -9.91 25.16 12.24
N HIS A 530 -8.79 25.46 11.58
CA HIS A 530 -8.03 26.68 11.77
C HIS A 530 -8.09 27.60 10.54
N PRO A 531 -8.14 28.94 10.71
CA PRO A 531 -8.32 29.89 9.62
C PRO A 531 -7.13 29.93 8.65
N GLU A 532 -5.92 29.69 9.11
CA GLU A 532 -4.71 29.68 8.28
C GLU A 532 -4.71 28.59 7.23
N ASP A 533 -5.40 27.47 7.46
CA ASP A 533 -5.49 26.34 6.54
C ASP A 533 -6.54 26.56 5.44
N LEU A 534 -7.54 27.44 5.67
CA LEU A 534 -8.67 27.63 4.78
C LEU A 534 -8.25 28.17 3.41
N GLU A 535 -7.31 29.10 3.39
CA GLU A 535 -6.79 29.66 2.13
C GLU A 535 -5.98 28.64 1.32
N ILE A 536 -5.28 27.72 2.00
CA ILE A 536 -4.57 26.63 1.35
C ILE A 536 -5.59 25.70 0.66
N VAL A 537 -6.68 25.37 1.34
CA VAL A 537 -7.76 24.55 0.76
C VAL A 537 -8.40 25.24 -0.44
N ARG A 538 -8.70 26.54 -0.37
CA ARG A 538 -9.24 27.31 -1.51
C ARG A 538 -8.32 27.25 -2.72
N LYS A 539 -7.04 27.56 -2.53
CA LYS A 539 -6.04 27.49 -3.60
C LYS A 539 -5.89 26.08 -4.18
N ALA A 540 -5.88 25.06 -3.34
CA ALA A 540 -5.78 23.68 -3.79
C ALA A 540 -6.99 23.25 -4.64
N LEU A 541 -8.21 23.62 -4.23
CA LEU A 541 -9.44 23.27 -4.96
C LEU A 541 -9.56 24.00 -6.30
N SER A 542 -9.09 25.26 -6.39
CA SER A 542 -9.07 26.04 -7.65
C SER A 542 -7.89 25.73 -8.55
N ALA A 543 -6.80 25.12 -8.05
CA ALA A 543 -5.62 24.82 -8.83
C ALA A 543 -5.94 23.81 -9.96
N SER A 544 -5.32 23.99 -11.14
CA SER A 544 -5.30 22.95 -12.18
C SER A 544 -4.49 21.73 -11.72
N PHE A 545 -4.76 20.58 -12.29
CA PHE A 545 -3.95 19.41 -12.05
C PHE A 545 -2.57 19.55 -12.72
N GLU A 546 -1.49 19.28 -11.98
CA GLU A 546 -0.17 19.12 -12.60
C GLU A 546 -0.14 17.80 -13.39
N PRO A 547 0.32 17.81 -14.66
CA PRO A 547 0.44 16.58 -15.44
C PRO A 547 1.37 15.57 -14.77
N ILE A 548 0.97 14.32 -14.74
CA ILE A 548 1.81 13.21 -14.32
C ILE A 548 2.89 12.98 -15.39
N ARG A 549 4.16 12.94 -14.98
CA ARG A 549 5.30 12.80 -15.87
C ARG A 549 5.72 11.35 -16.08
N TYR A 550 5.62 10.51 -15.03
CA TYR A 550 6.16 9.16 -15.07
C TYR A 550 5.16 8.13 -14.57
N ALA A 551 5.15 6.99 -15.26
CA ALA A 551 4.60 5.74 -14.79
C ALA A 551 5.68 4.97 -14.01
N TYR A 552 5.36 4.49 -12.83
CA TYR A 552 6.27 3.63 -12.08
C TYR A 552 6.29 2.22 -12.64
N VAL A 553 7.47 1.60 -12.68
CA VAL A 553 7.66 0.24 -13.18
C VAL A 553 7.92 -0.71 -12.02
N GLN A 554 7.21 -1.82 -12.01
CA GLN A 554 7.49 -2.96 -11.16
C GLN A 554 8.31 -3.99 -11.94
N LEU A 555 9.39 -4.48 -11.33
CA LEU A 555 10.26 -5.46 -11.95
C LEU A 555 9.53 -6.80 -12.17
N THR A 556 9.70 -7.36 -13.35
CA THR A 556 9.31 -8.74 -13.63
C THR A 556 10.41 -9.70 -13.16
N GLU A 557 10.02 -10.95 -12.92
CA GLU A 557 10.97 -12.01 -12.52
C GLU A 557 12.10 -12.18 -13.54
N GLU A 558 11.79 -12.10 -14.82
CA GLU A 558 12.75 -12.29 -15.91
C GLU A 558 13.90 -11.25 -15.83
N TYR A 559 13.57 -9.94 -15.67
CA TYR A 559 14.60 -8.90 -15.61
C TYR A 559 15.36 -8.93 -14.30
N PHE A 560 14.67 -9.26 -13.21
CA PHE A 560 15.32 -9.45 -11.93
C PHE A 560 16.37 -10.57 -12.02
N ARG A 561 16.02 -11.70 -12.63
CA ARG A 561 16.91 -12.83 -12.86
C ARG A 561 18.12 -12.46 -13.75
N LYS A 562 17.89 -11.78 -14.88
CA LYS A 562 18.97 -11.30 -15.78
C LYS A 562 20.02 -10.47 -15.04
N VAL A 563 19.58 -9.59 -14.15
CA VAL A 563 20.52 -8.77 -13.36
C VAL A 563 21.25 -9.60 -12.30
N VAL A 564 20.55 -10.50 -11.60
CA VAL A 564 21.19 -11.37 -10.60
C VAL A 564 22.26 -12.28 -11.23
N GLU A 565 22.03 -12.78 -12.45
CA GLU A 565 22.96 -13.66 -13.16
C GLU A 565 24.28 -12.99 -13.58
N VAL A 566 24.28 -11.68 -13.79
CA VAL A 566 25.49 -10.91 -14.15
C VAL A 566 26.20 -10.33 -12.93
N LEU A 567 25.59 -10.30 -11.77
CA LEU A 567 26.19 -9.84 -10.53
C LEU A 567 27.06 -10.93 -9.87
N PRO A 568 27.95 -10.56 -8.93
CA PRO A 568 28.69 -11.54 -8.15
C PRO A 568 27.77 -12.52 -7.45
N TRP A 569 28.23 -13.77 -7.31
CA TRP A 569 27.49 -14.76 -6.54
C TRP A 569 27.27 -14.29 -5.09
N GLY A 570 26.03 -14.40 -4.61
CA GLY A 570 25.66 -13.89 -3.29
C GLY A 570 25.35 -12.39 -3.24
N ALA A 571 25.23 -11.73 -4.40
CA ALA A 571 24.81 -10.32 -4.44
C ALA A 571 23.49 -10.12 -3.67
N THR A 572 23.48 -9.09 -2.82
CA THR A 572 22.35 -8.75 -1.97
C THR A 572 21.19 -8.20 -2.77
N GLN A 573 19.98 -8.26 -2.20
CA GLN A 573 18.78 -7.62 -2.78
C GLN A 573 18.99 -6.11 -2.93
N GLY A 574 19.70 -5.50 -1.98
CA GLY A 574 20.08 -4.09 -2.04
C GLY A 574 20.94 -3.78 -3.28
N THR A 575 21.94 -4.62 -3.58
CA THR A 575 22.81 -4.46 -4.77
C THR A 575 22.01 -4.58 -6.07
N VAL A 576 21.10 -5.56 -6.16
CA VAL A 576 20.22 -5.70 -7.34
C VAL A 576 19.35 -4.44 -7.50
N GLY A 577 18.79 -3.93 -6.41
CA GLY A 577 18.04 -2.69 -6.40
C GLY A 577 18.87 -1.48 -6.86
N GLU A 578 20.13 -1.38 -6.43
CA GLU A 578 21.07 -0.33 -6.89
C GLU A 578 21.31 -0.40 -8.40
N VAL A 579 21.44 -1.58 -9.00
CA VAL A 579 21.58 -1.71 -10.46
C VAL A 579 20.37 -1.09 -11.16
N PHE A 580 19.14 -1.41 -10.72
CA PHE A 580 17.95 -0.84 -11.33
C PHE A 580 17.83 0.66 -11.11
N GLN A 581 18.30 1.18 -10.00
CA GLN A 581 18.22 2.61 -9.68
C GLN A 581 19.31 3.45 -10.37
N TYR A 582 20.53 2.91 -10.51
CA TYR A 582 21.71 3.65 -10.94
C TYR A 582 22.21 3.28 -12.34
N VAL A 583 21.79 2.16 -12.89
CA VAL A 583 22.29 1.68 -14.20
C VAL A 583 21.16 1.54 -15.21
N ALA A 584 19.98 1.07 -14.79
CA ALA A 584 18.93 0.68 -15.71
C ALA A 584 18.48 1.81 -16.66
N LYS A 585 18.32 1.47 -17.94
CA LYS A 585 17.76 2.32 -18.98
C LYS A 585 16.27 2.03 -19.12
N LEU A 586 15.45 3.09 -19.09
CA LEU A 586 14.00 3.06 -19.29
C LEU A 586 13.59 4.05 -20.37
N PRO A 587 12.48 3.81 -21.08
CA PRO A 587 11.84 4.84 -21.90
C PRO A 587 11.52 6.09 -21.07
N PRO A 588 11.48 7.29 -21.66
CA PRO A 588 11.41 8.57 -20.93
C PRO A 588 10.21 8.71 -20.00
N GLN A 589 9.08 8.08 -20.33
CA GLN A 589 7.83 8.13 -19.55
C GLN A 589 7.79 7.18 -18.35
N PHE A 590 8.83 6.35 -18.13
CA PHE A 590 8.86 5.38 -17.04
C PHE A 590 9.95 5.67 -16.01
N THR A 591 9.70 5.26 -14.78
CA THR A 591 10.68 5.34 -13.68
C THR A 591 10.52 4.15 -12.72
N PHE A 592 11.58 3.81 -12.00
CA PHE A 592 11.52 2.79 -10.95
C PHE A 592 11.00 3.34 -9.63
N GLN A 593 10.45 2.44 -8.82
CA GLN A 593 10.13 2.73 -7.42
C GLN A 593 11.36 3.22 -6.66
N SER A 594 11.14 4.15 -5.74
CA SER A 594 12.22 4.61 -4.86
C SER A 594 12.65 3.51 -3.88
N LEU A 595 13.94 3.16 -3.86
CA LEU A 595 14.48 2.16 -2.93
C LEU A 595 14.44 2.60 -1.47
N ASN A 596 14.28 3.88 -1.18
CA ASN A 596 14.32 4.41 0.19
C ASN A 596 13.24 3.80 1.11
N ASN A 597 12.15 3.31 0.55
CA ASN A 597 11.08 2.66 1.30
C ASN A 597 11.25 1.13 1.38
N LEU A 598 12.18 0.57 0.61
CA LEU A 598 12.43 -0.87 0.50
C LEU A 598 13.67 -1.32 1.28
N GLU A 599 14.44 -0.40 1.85
CA GLU A 599 15.68 -0.72 2.56
C GLU A 599 15.49 -1.79 3.66
N MET A 600 14.45 -1.66 4.47
CA MET A 600 14.12 -2.65 5.50
C MET A 600 13.68 -3.99 4.90
N ALA A 601 12.95 -3.96 3.78
CA ALA A 601 12.58 -5.17 3.05
C ALA A 601 13.82 -5.86 2.47
N PHE A 602 14.78 -5.11 1.94
CA PHE A 602 16.04 -5.66 1.43
C PHE A 602 16.87 -6.28 2.54
N GLN A 603 17.05 -5.58 3.68
CA GLN A 603 17.73 -6.15 4.85
C GLN A 603 17.09 -7.45 5.33
N PHE A 604 15.75 -7.49 5.36
CA PHE A 604 15.02 -8.70 5.67
C PHE A 604 15.31 -9.82 4.68
N ILE A 605 15.21 -9.57 3.37
CA ILE A 605 15.49 -10.57 2.33
C ILE A 605 16.94 -11.03 2.41
N ASP A 606 17.89 -10.10 2.58
CA ASP A 606 19.31 -10.39 2.67
C ASP A 606 19.67 -11.29 3.84
N SER A 607 18.87 -11.25 4.93
CA SER A 607 19.02 -12.16 6.09
C SER A 607 18.59 -13.60 5.80
N PHE A 608 17.93 -13.86 4.67
CA PHE A 608 17.38 -15.17 4.29
C PHE A 608 17.78 -15.61 2.87
N LEU A 609 18.89 -15.06 2.36
CA LEU A 609 19.39 -15.41 1.02
C LEU A 609 19.72 -16.90 0.86
N ASP A 610 20.07 -17.55 1.94
CA ASP A 610 20.40 -18.98 2.02
C ASP A 610 19.21 -19.91 1.76
N CYS A 611 17.99 -19.44 2.02
CA CYS A 611 16.78 -20.26 1.87
C CYS A 611 15.77 -19.72 0.85
N LEU A 612 16.02 -18.54 0.26
CA LEU A 612 15.14 -17.93 -0.73
C LEU A 612 15.65 -18.09 -2.15
N THR A 613 14.81 -18.62 -3.04
CA THR A 613 15.06 -18.59 -4.49
C THR A 613 14.95 -17.17 -5.03
N ILE A 614 15.44 -16.93 -6.25
CA ILE A 614 15.35 -15.62 -6.92
C ILE A 614 13.89 -15.14 -7.00
N GLU A 615 12.97 -16.02 -7.37
CA GLU A 615 11.52 -15.75 -7.44
C GLU A 615 10.94 -15.38 -6.08
N SER A 616 11.34 -16.13 -5.03
CA SER A 616 10.89 -15.90 -3.67
C SER A 616 11.40 -14.59 -3.09
N ARG A 617 12.60 -14.12 -3.48
CA ARG A 617 13.14 -12.80 -3.10
C ARG A 617 12.27 -11.67 -3.67
N LEU A 618 11.90 -11.75 -4.95
CA LEU A 618 11.04 -10.77 -5.58
C LEU A 618 9.63 -10.78 -4.96
N ALA A 619 9.09 -11.96 -4.67
CA ALA A 619 7.82 -12.10 -3.98
C ALA A 619 7.87 -11.49 -2.57
N ALA A 620 8.92 -11.76 -1.78
CA ALA A 620 9.10 -11.21 -0.44
C ALA A 620 9.22 -9.68 -0.44
N GLN A 621 9.84 -9.08 -1.47
CA GLN A 621 9.90 -7.63 -1.65
C GLN A 621 8.51 -7.00 -1.78
N ASN A 622 7.57 -7.70 -2.42
CA ASN A 622 6.20 -7.24 -2.65
C ASN A 622 5.23 -7.65 -1.54
N ALA A 623 5.71 -8.30 -0.48
CA ALA A 623 4.89 -8.76 0.63
C ALA A 623 4.27 -7.57 1.41
N PRO A 624 3.00 -7.66 1.86
CA PRO A 624 2.30 -6.58 2.54
C PRO A 624 2.74 -6.42 4.00
N CYS A 625 4.05 -6.27 4.24
CA CYS A 625 4.61 -6.04 5.55
C CYS A 625 4.82 -4.54 5.81
N PRO A 626 4.39 -4.01 6.97
CA PRO A 626 4.68 -2.64 7.36
C PRO A 626 6.13 -2.52 7.86
N TRP A 627 7.10 -2.53 6.95
CA TRP A 627 8.55 -2.58 7.21
C TRP A 627 9.08 -1.51 8.17
N ARG A 628 8.32 -0.45 8.43
CA ARG A 628 8.67 0.60 9.42
C ARG A 628 8.21 0.29 10.84
N ASP A 629 7.43 -0.78 11.04
CA ASP A 629 6.96 -1.22 12.34
C ASP A 629 7.86 -2.35 12.85
N PRO A 630 8.69 -2.12 13.88
CA PRO A 630 9.63 -3.14 14.37
C PRO A 630 8.95 -4.44 14.83
N SER A 631 7.74 -4.35 15.40
CA SER A 631 6.99 -5.52 15.83
C SER A 631 6.47 -6.33 14.65
N ALA A 632 6.08 -5.67 13.56
CA ALA A 632 5.70 -6.35 12.32
C ALA A 632 6.92 -7.00 11.63
N VAL A 633 8.06 -6.33 11.61
CA VAL A 633 9.31 -6.92 11.11
C VAL A 633 9.69 -8.15 11.92
N ALA A 634 9.61 -8.10 13.26
CA ALA A 634 9.85 -9.28 14.12
C ALA A 634 8.90 -10.45 13.77
N GLY A 635 7.62 -10.17 13.50
CA GLY A 635 6.67 -11.18 13.04
C GLY A 635 7.04 -11.77 11.68
N ALA A 636 7.44 -10.93 10.72
CA ALA A 636 7.89 -11.39 9.41
C ALA A 636 9.18 -12.24 9.51
N VAL A 637 10.14 -11.83 10.33
CA VAL A 637 11.37 -12.60 10.62
C VAL A 637 11.01 -13.97 11.22
N SER A 638 10.10 -14.00 12.20
CA SER A 638 9.64 -15.24 12.83
C SER A 638 9.03 -16.24 11.82
N LEU A 639 8.24 -15.75 10.85
CA LEU A 639 7.70 -16.58 9.77
C LEU A 639 8.82 -17.22 8.94
N MET A 640 9.83 -16.45 8.57
CA MET A 640 10.91 -16.90 7.70
C MET A 640 11.92 -17.78 8.44
N GLU A 641 12.19 -17.55 9.72
CA GLU A 641 13.02 -18.43 10.53
C GLU A 641 12.40 -19.81 10.69
N ILE A 642 11.08 -19.88 10.95
CA ILE A 642 10.38 -21.17 11.01
C ILE A 642 10.40 -21.86 9.64
N TYR A 643 10.25 -21.10 8.54
CA TYR A 643 10.36 -21.64 7.19
C TYR A 643 11.74 -22.21 6.92
N ARG A 644 12.81 -21.49 7.26
CA ARG A 644 14.20 -21.95 7.11
C ARG A 644 14.46 -23.24 7.89
N ASP A 645 13.95 -23.32 9.13
CA ASP A 645 14.22 -24.44 10.02
C ASP A 645 13.38 -25.68 9.68
N ASN A 646 12.12 -25.52 9.25
CA ASN A 646 11.15 -26.63 9.14
C ASN A 646 10.49 -26.77 7.76
N LEU A 647 10.70 -25.84 6.84
CA LEU A 647 10.02 -25.74 5.53
C LEU A 647 8.48 -25.67 5.59
N ARG A 648 7.90 -25.70 6.78
CA ARG A 648 6.46 -25.54 7.05
C ARG A 648 6.27 -24.59 8.22
N VAL A 649 5.41 -23.61 8.02
CA VAL A 649 5.19 -22.50 8.96
C VAL A 649 3.82 -22.66 9.63
N SER A 650 3.82 -22.76 10.95
CA SER A 650 2.61 -22.61 11.76
C SER A 650 2.38 -21.12 12.06
N VAL A 651 1.16 -20.63 11.83
CA VAL A 651 0.81 -19.22 12.08
C VAL A 651 0.92 -18.86 13.56
N GLU A 652 0.53 -19.76 14.45
CA GLU A 652 0.61 -19.52 15.90
C GLU A 652 2.04 -19.56 16.40
N ALA A 653 2.84 -20.54 15.95
CA ALA A 653 4.24 -20.61 16.32
C ALA A 653 4.98 -19.33 15.92
N ALA A 654 4.64 -18.75 14.77
CA ALA A 654 5.22 -17.49 14.32
C ALA A 654 4.76 -16.31 15.18
N LEU A 655 3.48 -16.22 15.49
CA LEU A 655 2.94 -15.18 16.38
C LEU A 655 3.51 -15.30 17.80
N TYR A 656 3.63 -16.52 18.31
CA TYR A 656 4.21 -16.78 19.63
C TYR A 656 5.68 -16.35 19.70
N ARG A 657 6.49 -16.79 18.73
CA ARG A 657 7.91 -16.46 18.65
C ARG A 657 8.16 -14.95 18.55
N ALA A 658 7.26 -14.22 17.92
CA ALA A 658 7.30 -12.75 17.81
C ALA A 658 6.71 -12.02 19.04
N GLY A 659 6.18 -12.73 20.06
CA GLY A 659 5.49 -12.12 21.20
C GLY A 659 4.15 -11.47 20.86
N LEU A 660 3.60 -11.78 19.69
CA LEU A 660 2.35 -11.22 19.18
C LEU A 660 1.12 -12.01 19.64
N LEU A 661 1.27 -13.30 19.90
CA LEU A 661 0.18 -14.14 20.42
C LEU A 661 -0.21 -13.71 21.85
N GLU A 662 0.78 -13.36 22.68
CA GLU A 662 0.55 -12.81 24.02
C GLU A 662 -0.24 -11.50 23.96
N LYS A 663 0.06 -10.64 22.97
CA LYS A 663 -0.66 -9.38 22.77
C LYS A 663 -2.11 -9.59 22.33
N LEU A 664 -2.36 -10.62 21.52
CA LEU A 664 -3.72 -11.01 21.19
C LEU A 664 -4.46 -11.51 22.44
N ASN A 665 -3.83 -12.35 23.26
CA ASN A 665 -4.41 -12.82 24.51
C ASN A 665 -4.72 -11.67 25.49
N GLU A 666 -3.82 -10.71 25.65
CA GLU A 666 -4.05 -9.50 26.48
C GLU A 666 -5.31 -8.74 25.98
N GLY A 667 -5.47 -8.61 24.64
CA GLY A 667 -6.65 -7.97 24.05
C GLY A 667 -7.96 -8.73 24.33
N LEU A 668 -7.91 -10.06 24.31
CA LEU A 668 -9.07 -10.90 24.61
C LEU A 668 -9.43 -10.87 26.12
N LEU A 669 -8.43 -10.88 27.00
CA LEU A 669 -8.63 -10.72 28.43
C LEU A 669 -9.27 -9.38 28.79
N LEU A 670 -8.92 -8.32 28.08
CA LEU A 670 -9.55 -7.01 28.23
C LEU A 670 -11.07 -7.06 28.00
N MET A 671 -11.49 -7.93 27.10
CA MET A 671 -12.93 -8.10 26.79
C MET A 671 -13.70 -8.85 27.87
N GLU A 672 -13.01 -9.68 28.65
CA GLU A 672 -13.62 -10.48 29.74
C GLU A 672 -13.66 -9.72 31.08
N SER A 673 -12.89 -8.66 31.20
CA SER A 673 -12.81 -7.90 32.45
C SER A 673 -14.10 -7.13 32.73
N ASP A 674 -14.72 -7.40 33.88
CA ASP A 674 -15.92 -6.68 34.36
C ASP A 674 -15.64 -5.31 34.96
N GLN A 675 -14.36 -5.00 35.22
CA GLN A 675 -13.94 -3.70 35.74
C GLN A 675 -12.92 -3.04 34.83
N PRO A 676 -13.20 -1.82 34.33
CA PRO A 676 -12.24 -1.08 33.52
C PRO A 676 -11.14 -0.49 34.42
N THR A 677 -10.09 -1.27 34.66
CA THR A 677 -8.84 -0.75 35.29
C THR A 677 -7.93 -0.07 34.23
N TYR A 678 -8.38 -0.02 32.99
CA TYR A 678 -7.58 0.47 31.88
C TYR A 678 -7.87 1.94 31.60
N ASP A 679 -6.81 2.75 31.52
CA ASP A 679 -6.92 4.12 31.03
C ASP A 679 -7.03 4.10 29.48
N GLN A 680 -7.46 5.22 28.93
CA GLN A 680 -7.61 5.38 27.48
C GLN A 680 -6.31 5.08 26.73
N LYS A 681 -5.16 5.43 27.28
CA LYS A 681 -3.84 5.22 26.68
C LYS A 681 -3.52 3.72 26.57
N ALA A 682 -3.85 2.93 27.58
CA ALA A 682 -3.69 1.48 27.57
C ALA A 682 -4.52 0.84 26.46
N VAL A 683 -5.79 1.23 26.31
CA VAL A 683 -6.66 0.71 25.24
C VAL A 683 -6.16 1.12 23.85
N VAL A 684 -5.69 2.35 23.66
CA VAL A 684 -5.09 2.79 22.39
C VAL A 684 -3.83 1.99 22.04
N ASN A 685 -3.01 1.69 23.05
CA ASN A 685 -1.82 0.85 22.85
C ASN A 685 -2.21 -0.59 22.50
N MET A 686 -3.19 -1.16 23.21
CA MET A 686 -3.73 -2.50 22.91
C MET A 686 -4.24 -2.58 21.47
N LEU A 687 -5.03 -1.61 21.05
CA LEU A 687 -5.50 -1.53 19.66
C LEU A 687 -4.32 -1.47 18.67
N SER A 688 -3.22 -0.77 18.99
CA SER A 688 -2.02 -0.75 18.14
C SER A 688 -1.33 -2.11 18.05
N HIS A 689 -1.28 -2.87 19.14
CA HIS A 689 -0.74 -4.23 19.12
C HIS A 689 -1.60 -5.17 18.28
N LEU A 690 -2.92 -5.11 18.45
CA LEU A 690 -3.86 -5.89 17.64
C LEU A 690 -3.79 -5.55 16.15
N GLU A 691 -3.60 -4.27 15.79
CA GLU A 691 -3.33 -3.85 14.40
C GLU A 691 -2.08 -4.56 13.83
N THR A 692 -1.03 -4.71 14.63
CA THR A 692 0.20 -5.39 14.21
C THR A 692 -0.01 -6.91 14.10
N VAL A 693 -0.69 -7.53 15.07
CA VAL A 693 -1.07 -8.95 15.01
C VAL A 693 -1.85 -9.24 13.73
N HIS A 694 -2.87 -8.42 13.44
CA HIS A 694 -3.67 -8.52 12.22
C HIS A 694 -2.79 -8.46 10.95
N LYS A 695 -1.81 -7.54 10.89
CA LYS A 695 -0.91 -7.41 9.74
C LYS A 695 -0.05 -8.67 9.51
N ILE A 696 0.42 -9.32 10.57
CA ILE A 696 1.21 -10.54 10.44
C ILE A 696 0.35 -11.73 10.03
N ILE A 697 -0.88 -11.82 10.53
CA ILE A 697 -1.83 -12.84 10.07
C ILE A 697 -2.14 -12.65 8.57
N VAL A 698 -2.36 -11.41 8.13
CA VAL A 698 -2.55 -11.07 6.71
C VAL A 698 -1.32 -11.41 5.88
N LEU A 699 -0.11 -11.15 6.39
CA LEU A 699 1.14 -11.56 5.73
C LEU A 699 1.24 -13.08 5.59
N TYR A 700 0.86 -13.84 6.63
CA TYR A 700 0.78 -15.29 6.56
C TYR A 700 -0.21 -15.75 5.48
N LEU A 701 -1.42 -15.19 5.45
CA LEU A 701 -2.42 -15.48 4.42
C LEU A 701 -1.90 -15.15 3.03
N TRP A 702 -1.19 -14.03 2.85
CA TRP A 702 -0.57 -13.65 1.60
C TRP A 702 0.46 -14.68 1.11
N TYR A 703 1.28 -15.21 2.02
CA TYR A 703 2.20 -16.32 1.71
C TYR A 703 1.45 -17.63 1.44
N SER A 704 0.38 -17.93 2.17
CA SER A 704 -0.38 -19.19 2.01
C SER A 704 -1.02 -19.33 0.63
N TYR A 705 -1.44 -18.23 0.01
CA TYR A 705 -1.96 -18.25 -1.36
C TYR A 705 -0.90 -18.50 -2.43
N ARG A 706 0.36 -18.23 -2.16
CA ARG A 706 1.48 -18.36 -3.09
C ARG A 706 2.29 -19.63 -2.85
N TYR A 707 2.42 -20.01 -1.60
CA TYR A 707 3.24 -21.10 -1.12
C TYR A 707 2.46 -22.01 -0.17
N ALA A 708 1.33 -22.55 -0.63
CA ALA A 708 0.38 -23.32 0.19
C ALA A 708 1.01 -24.51 0.93
N VAL A 709 2.05 -25.15 0.36
CA VAL A 709 2.76 -26.26 1.00
C VAL A 709 3.58 -25.79 2.20
N ALA A 710 4.21 -24.60 2.08
CA ALA A 710 5.02 -24.03 3.14
C ALA A 710 4.15 -23.33 4.22
N PHE A 711 3.00 -22.78 3.84
CA PHE A 711 2.07 -22.07 4.73
C PHE A 711 0.68 -22.73 4.70
N PRO A 712 0.52 -23.92 5.29
CA PRO A 712 -0.69 -24.77 5.10
C PRO A 712 -1.89 -24.37 5.97
N GLU A 713 -1.72 -23.56 7.03
CA GLU A 713 -2.75 -23.27 8.04
C GLU A 713 -3.65 -22.10 7.66
N GLN A 714 -4.14 -22.07 6.42
CA GLN A 714 -4.93 -20.95 5.91
C GLN A 714 -6.22 -20.71 6.71
N GLN A 715 -7.00 -21.77 6.99
CA GLN A 715 -8.25 -21.67 7.75
C GLN A 715 -8.01 -21.12 9.15
N LYS A 716 -6.97 -21.60 9.81
CA LYS A 716 -6.58 -21.16 11.15
C LYS A 716 -6.17 -19.70 11.16
N ALA A 717 -5.42 -19.26 10.14
CA ALA A 717 -5.08 -17.87 9.97
C ALA A 717 -6.32 -16.98 9.75
N PHE A 718 -7.32 -17.43 9.00
CA PHE A 718 -8.60 -16.73 8.87
C PHE A 718 -9.34 -16.60 10.20
N GLN A 719 -9.39 -17.66 10.99
CA GLN A 719 -10.01 -17.63 12.31
C GLN A 719 -9.31 -16.65 13.26
N LEU A 720 -7.98 -16.69 13.32
CA LEU A 720 -7.19 -15.75 14.12
C LEU A 720 -7.40 -14.30 13.65
N ARG A 721 -7.52 -14.07 12.34
CA ARG A 721 -7.85 -12.76 11.79
C ARG A 721 -9.19 -12.26 12.31
N LEU A 722 -10.25 -13.07 12.24
CA LEU A 722 -11.58 -12.70 12.71
C LEU A 722 -11.60 -12.40 14.22
N ILE A 723 -10.92 -13.23 15.03
CA ILE A 723 -10.78 -13.00 16.46
C ILE A 723 -10.08 -11.68 16.75
N THR A 724 -8.99 -11.39 15.99
CA THR A 724 -8.23 -10.14 16.14
C THR A 724 -9.08 -8.92 15.77
N GLU A 725 -9.83 -9.00 14.68
CA GLU A 725 -10.74 -7.95 14.24
C GLU A 725 -11.84 -7.69 15.27
N PHE A 726 -12.39 -8.73 15.86
CA PHE A 726 -13.38 -8.62 16.94
C PHE A 726 -12.81 -7.91 18.18
N ALA A 727 -11.59 -8.28 18.60
CA ALA A 727 -10.90 -7.62 19.70
C ALA A 727 -10.62 -6.13 19.40
N MET A 728 -10.32 -5.80 18.16
CA MET A 728 -10.12 -4.40 17.75
C MET A 728 -11.42 -3.59 17.80
N GLU A 729 -12.53 -4.13 17.35
CA GLU A 729 -13.85 -3.50 17.45
C GLU A 729 -14.24 -3.24 18.90
N TRP A 730 -13.95 -4.22 19.76
CA TRP A 730 -14.17 -4.07 21.19
C TRP A 730 -13.33 -2.94 21.78
N CYS A 731 -12.07 -2.84 21.41
CA CYS A 731 -11.23 -1.72 21.85
C CYS A 731 -11.80 -0.36 21.42
N LEU A 732 -12.36 -0.26 20.21
CA LEU A 732 -12.98 0.97 19.71
C LEU A 732 -14.24 1.32 20.52
N GLU A 733 -15.07 0.35 20.85
CA GLU A 733 -16.26 0.53 21.70
C GLU A 733 -15.87 0.94 23.13
N LEU A 734 -14.86 0.28 23.71
CA LEU A 734 -14.36 0.59 25.04
C LEU A 734 -13.79 2.03 25.12
N LEU A 735 -13.06 2.47 24.08
CA LEU A 735 -12.55 3.85 24.00
C LEU A 735 -13.67 4.89 24.03
N HIS A 736 -14.82 4.57 23.44
CA HIS A 736 -15.97 5.46 23.53
C HIS A 736 -16.52 5.52 24.97
N GLN A 737 -16.68 4.39 25.61
CA GLN A 737 -17.29 4.32 26.95
C GLN A 737 -16.42 4.89 28.06
N LEU A 738 -15.10 4.67 28.01
CA LEU A 738 -14.14 5.27 28.93
C LEU A 738 -14.21 6.81 28.98
N ARG A 739 -14.59 7.44 27.88
CA ARG A 739 -14.74 8.89 27.78
C ARG A 739 -16.06 9.40 28.32
N MET A 740 -17.15 8.69 28.03
CA MET A 740 -18.49 9.09 28.45
C MET A 740 -18.75 8.88 29.94
N LYS A 741 -17.75 8.35 30.68
CA LYS A 741 -17.90 7.92 32.09
C LYS A 741 -19.12 7.03 32.31
N THR A 742 -19.55 6.33 31.27
CA THR A 742 -20.64 5.35 31.34
C THR A 742 -20.15 4.05 31.93
N PRO A 743 -20.99 3.25 32.58
CA PRO A 743 -20.62 1.92 33.04
C PRO A 743 -20.01 1.08 31.91
N HIS A 744 -19.12 0.17 32.28
CA HIS A 744 -18.47 -0.79 31.38
C HIS A 744 -19.48 -1.39 30.38
N PRO A 745 -19.11 -1.62 29.09
CA PRO A 745 -19.99 -2.26 28.14
C PRO A 745 -20.50 -3.57 28.68
N GLY A 746 -21.76 -3.57 29.09
CA GLY A 746 -22.39 -4.77 29.58
C GLY A 746 -22.59 -5.80 28.47
N PRO A 747 -23.14 -6.98 28.83
CA PRO A 747 -23.44 -8.08 27.90
C PRO A 747 -24.18 -7.65 26.64
N ALA A 748 -25.03 -6.62 26.73
CA ALA A 748 -25.82 -6.09 25.62
C ALA A 748 -24.95 -5.44 24.52
N ALA A 749 -23.87 -4.73 24.88
CA ALA A 749 -22.96 -4.14 23.90
C ALA A 749 -22.10 -5.22 23.22
N ARG A 750 -21.72 -6.28 23.98
CA ARG A 750 -21.08 -7.47 23.41
C ARG A 750 -21.97 -8.14 22.39
N GLN A 751 -23.25 -8.35 22.72
CA GLN A 751 -24.22 -8.91 21.78
C GLN A 751 -24.42 -8.02 20.54
N GLN A 752 -24.35 -6.71 20.69
CA GLN A 752 -24.51 -5.80 19.58
C GLN A 752 -23.31 -5.86 18.62
N VAL A 753 -22.08 -6.00 19.13
CA VAL A 753 -20.88 -6.22 18.31
C VAL A 753 -20.94 -7.59 17.62
N LEU A 754 -21.34 -8.65 18.34
CA LEU A 754 -21.53 -10.00 17.79
C LEU A 754 -22.63 -10.07 16.71
N LYS A 755 -23.74 -9.33 16.88
CA LYS A 755 -24.81 -9.27 15.88
C LYS A 755 -24.40 -8.56 14.60
N ARG A 756 -23.46 -7.63 14.66
CA ARG A 756 -22.91 -6.92 13.49
C ARG A 756 -22.05 -7.80 12.61
N ARG A 757 -21.44 -8.85 13.20
CA ARG A 757 -20.67 -9.87 12.49
C ARG A 757 -21.18 -11.25 12.87
N PRO A 758 -22.11 -11.83 12.11
CA PRO A 758 -22.48 -13.23 12.30
C PRO A 758 -21.26 -14.09 11.94
N LEU A 759 -20.56 -14.54 12.96
CA LEU A 759 -19.46 -15.49 12.85
C LEU A 759 -20.11 -16.88 12.78
N ASN A 760 -20.28 -17.41 11.57
CA ASN A 760 -20.65 -18.80 11.38
C ASN A 760 -19.39 -19.65 11.57
N LEU A 761 -19.27 -20.27 12.76
CA LEU A 761 -18.11 -21.07 13.18
C LEU A 761 -18.55 -22.52 13.48
N ASP A 762 -19.45 -23.06 12.66
CA ASP A 762 -20.10 -24.36 12.92
C ASP A 762 -19.25 -25.61 12.60
N GLU A 763 -17.95 -25.47 12.30
CA GLU A 763 -17.08 -26.63 12.17
C GLU A 763 -16.16 -26.80 13.39
N PRO A 764 -16.21 -27.97 14.07
CA PRO A 764 -15.33 -28.26 15.19
C PRO A 764 -13.87 -28.41 14.71
N ILE A 765 -12.98 -27.66 15.34
CA ILE A 765 -11.54 -27.81 15.08
C ILE A 765 -11.05 -29.07 15.77
N ASN A 766 -11.01 -30.18 15.04
CA ASN A 766 -10.34 -31.39 15.50
C ASN A 766 -8.84 -31.29 15.25
N VAL A 767 -8.09 -30.75 16.19
CA VAL A 767 -6.61 -30.79 16.15
C VAL A 767 -6.12 -31.44 17.42
N VAL A 768 -5.58 -32.64 17.29
CA VAL A 768 -4.80 -33.31 18.33
C VAL A 768 -3.38 -32.76 18.25
N ILE A 769 -2.99 -32.00 19.23
CA ILE A 769 -1.69 -31.32 19.27
C ILE A 769 -0.95 -31.75 20.55
N PRO A 770 0.39 -32.00 20.50
CA PRO A 770 1.22 -32.31 21.67
C PRO A 770 1.45 -31.08 22.58
N GLU A 771 1.49 -31.28 23.88
CA GLU A 771 1.47 -30.27 24.96
C GLU A 771 2.72 -29.37 25.05
N THR A 772 2.86 -28.36 24.20
CA THR A 772 3.85 -27.30 24.36
C THR A 772 3.22 -26.02 24.93
N ALA A 773 4.01 -25.07 25.40
CA ALA A 773 3.54 -23.78 25.90
C ALA A 773 2.69 -23.02 24.85
N THR A 774 3.02 -23.16 23.57
CA THR A 774 2.25 -22.65 22.42
C THR A 774 0.84 -23.25 22.37
N GLN A 775 0.67 -24.49 22.78
CA GLN A 775 -0.57 -25.21 22.81
C GLN A 775 -1.49 -24.78 23.92
N ARG A 776 -0.93 -24.51 25.11
CA ARG A 776 -1.73 -23.97 26.20
C ARG A 776 -2.34 -22.62 25.83
N ALA A 777 -1.56 -21.74 25.21
CA ALA A 777 -2.07 -20.46 24.72
C ALA A 777 -3.14 -20.65 23.63
N PHE A 778 -2.97 -21.65 22.75
CA PHE A 778 -3.95 -21.93 21.70
C PHE A 778 -5.19 -22.62 22.23
N THR A 779 -5.06 -23.62 23.09
CA THR A 779 -6.21 -24.28 23.75
C THR A 779 -7.02 -23.24 24.50
N THR A 780 -6.35 -22.32 25.21
CA THR A 780 -7.01 -21.20 25.89
C THR A 780 -7.72 -20.26 24.90
N LEU A 781 -7.13 -19.95 23.73
CA LEU A 781 -7.77 -19.14 22.69
C LEU A 781 -8.98 -19.85 22.05
N THR A 782 -8.85 -21.15 21.81
CA THR A 782 -9.93 -21.95 21.21
C THR A 782 -11.08 -22.15 22.20
N GLU A 783 -10.79 -22.49 23.47
CA GLU A 783 -11.79 -22.61 24.54
C GLU A 783 -12.51 -21.28 24.81
N ARG A 784 -11.78 -20.16 24.77
CA ARG A 784 -12.38 -18.83 24.87
C ARG A 784 -13.22 -18.46 23.67
N LYS A 785 -12.80 -18.86 22.48
CA LYS A 785 -13.60 -18.73 21.27
C LYS A 785 -14.92 -19.49 21.41
N GLU A 786 -14.87 -20.78 21.78
CA GLU A 786 -16.08 -21.59 21.99
C GLU A 786 -16.98 -20.98 23.07
N GLN A 787 -16.41 -20.41 24.12
CA GLN A 787 -17.19 -19.75 25.18
C GLN A 787 -17.79 -18.43 24.73
N LEU A 788 -17.05 -17.62 23.94
CA LEU A 788 -17.55 -16.38 23.34
C LEU A 788 -18.73 -16.64 22.39
N PHE A 789 -18.71 -17.77 21.68
CA PHE A 789 -19.70 -18.10 20.67
C PHE A 789 -20.79 -19.08 21.13
N ALA A 790 -20.53 -19.96 22.13
CA ALA A 790 -21.51 -20.91 22.66
C ALA A 790 -22.49 -20.28 23.64
N ASN A 791 -22.25 -19.09 24.17
CA ASN A 791 -23.11 -18.47 25.15
C ASN A 791 -23.55 -17.05 24.76
N PRO A 792 -24.47 -16.92 23.79
CA PRO A 792 -24.98 -15.61 23.35
C PRO A 792 -25.72 -14.84 24.48
N ASP A 793 -26.13 -15.54 25.57
CA ASP A 793 -26.88 -14.93 26.69
C ASP A 793 -26.00 -14.31 27.79
N GLY A 794 -24.68 -14.25 27.59
CA GLY A 794 -23.78 -13.36 28.36
C GLY A 794 -23.44 -13.83 29.79
N LYS A 795 -23.60 -15.09 30.12
CA LYS A 795 -23.11 -15.65 31.39
C LYS A 795 -21.75 -16.34 31.16
N PHE A 796 -20.69 -15.61 31.31
CA PHE A 796 -19.34 -16.17 31.33
C PHE A 796 -19.03 -16.68 32.74
N SER A 797 -18.86 -18.00 32.91
CA SER A 797 -18.29 -18.55 34.12
C SER A 797 -16.77 -18.24 34.15
N ARG A 798 -16.31 -17.80 35.31
CA ARG A 798 -14.89 -17.49 35.56
C ARG A 798 -14.01 -18.68 35.19
N ILE A 799 -13.09 -18.49 34.26
CA ILE A 799 -11.95 -19.40 34.08
C ILE A 799 -10.76 -18.80 34.83
N VAL A 800 -10.39 -19.51 35.88
CA VAL A 800 -9.15 -19.23 36.61
C VAL A 800 -8.01 -19.86 35.83
N VAL A 801 -7.15 -19.04 35.26
CA VAL A 801 -5.88 -19.49 34.70
C VAL A 801 -4.95 -19.85 35.87
N ARG A 802 -4.64 -21.13 36.05
CA ARG A 802 -3.55 -21.59 36.90
C ARG A 802 -2.25 -21.66 36.15
#